data_eaf99066c6a000622ef740e92eb3ff40
#
_entry.id   eaf99066c6a000622ef740e92eb3ff40
#
_cell.length_a   1.000
_cell.length_b   1.000
_cell.length_c   1.000
_cell.angle_alpha   90.00
_cell.angle_beta   90.00
_cell.angle_gamma   90.00
#
_symmetry.space_group_name_H-M   'P 1'
#
loop_
_entity.id
_entity.type
_entity.pdbx_description
1 polymer ?
#
loop_
_entity_poly.entity_id
_entity_poly.type
_entity_poly.pdbx_seq_one_letter_code
_entity_poly.pdbx_strand_id
1 'polypeptide(L)'
;MCNRNSIFRTNKGLFCMLATILIVSSFLGVQINLESHPGETEELYFCILHTNDMHSELIPHSPAVDYRPGEEDPSIGGFARLSTAVDEIRETKSEEGEPVLLIDAGDFLGGAPFAWLTLAGYAAELIILQEMGYDAVTIGNHEYDYGADILAQYLIQAGYPEAHAKTLVLASNTEAPSNHPLAAHNLYRKTGTFELENGLKVGAFGTIGKDAALVIGETGDVQFLAQHETARQMVAELKEQGADVIVCISHSGVDEDRELAREVPGINVIVGGHCHTALFESVLQGTTVIVQAGSLGEYLGQLELAYNCNTGEVRVRNEENDPPFLIPIDSSFTCNPQIDALVQEYTLILNAYIEEITDGEFDDIMNTVAEADFVLSSIPRLSETALGNFVTDAMRFVVQEFTGKRVDIACQANGNIRNSIYPGTMAHSAGNISFYEIVESTGVGRGRDVYPGCPIASVYLTGEEVHHVLEITLLLQEFMGDSYFLHFSGLRYSYNPANAVLLTIPLVNLPIPTTRAVTSAELYTGDGIQSVNGEGYIPLKRGDDELYHLVTDAYLLLFIPMVTDILPQLEIVTKNAYGEPVPLDRIDELIIRHPDGRELKVWEAVVIYATAQASGEDGVPQILDYYAGVAGRINKIWTFPFIGWLILILVVIVTGIVFLVLRRRKHKKAVIKAPT
;
A
#
# COMPACT_ATOMS: atom_id res chain seq x y z
N MET A 1 -17.87 -44.68 -51.38
CA MET A 1 -18.75 -45.89 -51.55
C MET A 1 -18.70 -46.64 -50.25
N CYS A 2 -19.90 -47.04 -49.74
CA CYS A 2 -20.17 -47.90 -48.57
C CYS A 2 -19.83 -47.27 -47.20
N ASN A 3 -20.66 -47.22 -46.17
CA ASN A 3 -22.02 -47.73 -45.99
C ASN A 3 -22.67 -46.91 -44.85
N ARG A 4 -23.71 -46.16 -45.12
CA ARG A 4 -24.62 -45.62 -44.11
C ARG A 4 -25.74 -46.65 -43.98
N ASN A 5 -25.76 -47.45 -42.93
CA ASN A 5 -26.97 -48.17 -42.47
C ASN A 5 -26.65 -49.05 -41.24
N SER A 6 -26.59 -48.48 -40.03
CA SER A 6 -26.70 -49.30 -38.79
C SER A 6 -27.07 -48.53 -37.50
N ILE A 7 -27.54 -47.28 -37.57
CA ILE A 7 -27.86 -46.51 -36.34
C ILE A 7 -29.36 -46.37 -36.05
N PHE A 8 -30.22 -46.95 -36.87
CA PHE A 8 -31.69 -46.80 -36.71
C PHE A 8 -32.43 -48.02 -36.14
N ARG A 9 -31.75 -48.99 -35.54
CA ARG A 9 -32.45 -50.20 -34.99
C ARG A 9 -32.47 -50.32 -33.46
N THR A 10 -31.86 -49.45 -32.70
CA THR A 10 -31.81 -49.55 -31.21
C THR A 10 -32.86 -48.70 -30.48
N ASN A 11 -33.45 -47.69 -31.11
CA ASN A 11 -34.41 -46.81 -30.42
C ASN A 11 -35.88 -47.28 -30.41
N LYS A 12 -36.27 -48.33 -31.18
CA LYS A 12 -37.63 -48.83 -31.13
C LYS A 12 -37.92 -49.80 -29.97
N GLY A 13 -36.89 -50.47 -29.44
CA GLY A 13 -37.01 -51.33 -28.28
C GLY A 13 -37.20 -50.58 -26.95
N LEU A 14 -36.49 -49.44 -26.79
CA LEU A 14 -36.58 -48.65 -25.57
C LEU A 14 -37.90 -47.87 -25.44
N PHE A 15 -38.46 -47.42 -26.58
CA PHE A 15 -39.75 -46.71 -26.61
C PHE A 15 -40.95 -47.64 -26.33
N CYS A 16 -40.89 -48.89 -26.75
CA CYS A 16 -41.93 -49.90 -26.41
C CYS A 16 -41.87 -50.34 -24.95
N MET A 17 -40.67 -50.38 -24.34
CA MET A 17 -40.49 -50.74 -22.93
C MET A 17 -41.03 -49.68 -21.98
N LEU A 18 -40.76 -48.37 -22.28
CA LEU A 18 -41.30 -47.24 -21.54
C LEU A 18 -42.81 -47.08 -21.70
N ALA A 19 -43.36 -47.34 -22.89
CA ALA A 19 -44.84 -47.36 -23.13
C ALA A 19 -45.54 -48.49 -22.40
N THR A 20 -44.88 -49.64 -22.24
CA THR A 20 -45.46 -50.80 -21.52
C THR A 20 -45.44 -50.59 -20.00
N ILE A 21 -44.46 -49.94 -19.47
CA ILE A 21 -44.39 -49.56 -18.04
C ILE A 21 -45.49 -48.54 -17.71
N LEU A 22 -45.72 -47.54 -18.56
CA LEU A 22 -46.75 -46.52 -18.36
C LEU A 22 -48.21 -47.15 -18.46
N ILE A 23 -48.42 -48.16 -19.27
CA ILE A 23 -49.73 -48.83 -19.42
C ILE A 23 -50.01 -49.82 -18.25
N VAL A 24 -48.98 -50.48 -17.71
CA VAL A 24 -49.10 -51.35 -16.55
C VAL A 24 -49.31 -50.56 -15.25
N SER A 25 -48.75 -49.36 -15.10
CA SER A 25 -48.99 -48.49 -13.92
C SER A 25 -50.42 -47.92 -13.90
N SER A 26 -51.08 -47.76 -15.05
CA SER A 26 -52.52 -47.33 -15.13
C SER A 26 -53.53 -48.40 -14.72
N PHE A 27 -53.15 -49.67 -14.70
CA PHE A 27 -54.03 -50.77 -14.31
C PHE A 27 -53.90 -51.20 -12.84
N LEU A 28 -52.84 -50.77 -12.15
CA LEU A 28 -52.57 -51.12 -10.75
C LEU A 28 -52.90 -50.02 -9.72
N GLY A 29 -53.45 -48.88 -10.14
CA GLY A 29 -53.87 -47.82 -9.22
C GLY A 29 -52.74 -47.28 -8.33
N VAL A 30 -51.50 -47.51 -8.74
CA VAL A 30 -50.35 -46.90 -8.06
C VAL A 30 -50.19 -45.49 -8.61
N GLN A 31 -50.74 -44.50 -7.91
CA GLN A 31 -50.28 -43.09 -8.04
C GLN A 31 -48.85 -43.05 -7.56
N ILE A 32 -47.91 -42.96 -8.50
CA ILE A 32 -46.59 -42.46 -8.18
C ILE A 32 -46.80 -40.95 -7.94
N ASN A 33 -46.98 -40.59 -6.69
CA ASN A 33 -46.74 -39.21 -6.28
C ASN A 33 -45.27 -38.95 -6.58
N LEU A 34 -44.96 -38.27 -7.67
CA LEU A 34 -43.78 -37.47 -7.82
C LEU A 34 -44.01 -36.32 -6.82
N GLU A 35 -43.67 -36.55 -5.55
CA GLU A 35 -43.36 -35.43 -4.68
C GLU A 35 -42.22 -34.73 -5.39
N SER A 36 -42.53 -33.57 -5.98
CA SER A 36 -41.52 -32.56 -6.22
C SER A 36 -40.93 -32.22 -4.83
N HIS A 37 -39.76 -32.75 -4.52
CA HIS A 37 -38.96 -32.17 -3.45
C HIS A 37 -38.89 -30.68 -3.76
N PRO A 38 -39.14 -29.79 -2.76
CA PRO A 38 -38.81 -28.37 -2.92
C PRO A 38 -37.36 -28.38 -3.38
N GLY A 39 -37.12 -27.80 -4.56
CA GLY A 39 -35.89 -27.94 -5.31
C GLY A 39 -34.68 -27.79 -4.38
N GLU A 40 -33.82 -28.80 -4.40
CA GLU A 40 -32.44 -28.59 -3.97
C GLU A 40 -31.98 -27.34 -4.74
N THR A 41 -31.68 -26.29 -4.01
CA THR A 41 -31.05 -25.09 -4.58
C THR A 41 -29.73 -25.58 -5.14
N GLU A 42 -29.60 -25.60 -6.47
CA GLU A 42 -28.34 -25.98 -7.12
C GLU A 42 -27.33 -24.86 -6.82
N GLU A 43 -26.48 -25.11 -5.84
CA GLU A 43 -25.36 -24.21 -5.49
C GLU A 43 -24.09 -24.79 -6.12
N LEU A 44 -23.29 -23.88 -6.74
CA LEU A 44 -21.96 -24.18 -7.21
C LEU A 44 -20.95 -23.56 -6.24
N TYR A 45 -20.00 -24.37 -5.79
CA TYR A 45 -18.98 -23.96 -4.84
C TYR A 45 -17.68 -23.65 -5.57
N PHE A 46 -16.97 -22.63 -5.10
CA PHE A 46 -15.63 -22.26 -5.59
C PHE A 46 -14.88 -21.46 -4.53
N CYS A 47 -13.57 -21.39 -4.67
CA CYS A 47 -12.70 -20.66 -3.77
C CYS A 47 -11.94 -19.56 -4.54
N ILE A 48 -11.75 -18.39 -3.94
CA ILE A 48 -10.82 -17.37 -4.38
C ILE A 48 -9.67 -17.31 -3.37
N LEU A 49 -8.47 -17.67 -3.82
CA LEU A 49 -7.24 -17.37 -3.13
C LEU A 49 -6.74 -16.00 -3.59
N HIS A 50 -6.26 -15.18 -2.67
CA HIS A 50 -5.83 -13.85 -3.04
C HIS A 50 -4.64 -13.33 -2.24
N THR A 51 -3.85 -12.51 -2.91
CA THR A 51 -2.77 -11.69 -2.33
C THR A 51 -2.92 -10.25 -2.80
N ASN A 52 -2.18 -9.36 -2.19
CA ASN A 52 -2.07 -7.95 -2.54
C ASN A 52 -0.82 -7.36 -1.88
N ASP A 53 -0.30 -6.26 -2.42
CA ASP A 53 0.76 -5.47 -1.80
C ASP A 53 1.97 -6.33 -1.36
N MET A 54 2.41 -7.25 -2.24
CA MET A 54 3.51 -8.16 -1.92
C MET A 54 4.89 -7.49 -1.99
N HIS A 55 4.99 -6.34 -2.67
CA HIS A 55 6.15 -5.44 -2.67
C HIS A 55 7.49 -6.12 -2.87
N SER A 56 7.57 -7.07 -3.81
CA SER A 56 8.81 -7.80 -4.14
C SER A 56 9.43 -8.59 -2.99
N GLU A 57 8.65 -8.96 -1.96
CA GLU A 57 9.15 -9.79 -0.85
C GLU A 57 9.30 -11.27 -1.26
N LEU A 58 10.27 -11.53 -2.17
CA LEU A 58 10.47 -12.85 -2.74
C LEU A 58 10.97 -13.86 -1.73
N ILE A 59 11.77 -13.42 -0.75
CA ILE A 59 12.31 -14.25 0.33
C ILE A 59 11.55 -14.00 1.64
N PRO A 60 11.58 -14.93 2.60
CA PRO A 60 11.07 -14.68 3.94
C PRO A 60 11.82 -13.52 4.61
N HIS A 61 11.09 -12.66 5.35
CA HIS A 61 11.58 -11.40 5.89
C HIS A 61 11.19 -11.18 7.36
N SER A 62 11.61 -10.05 7.94
CA SER A 62 11.24 -9.56 9.28
C SER A 62 11.63 -10.48 10.46
N PRO A 63 12.89 -10.96 10.58
CA PRO A 63 14.07 -10.57 9.80
C PRO A 63 14.46 -11.61 8.73
N ALA A 64 14.93 -11.14 7.57
CA ALA A 64 15.37 -12.01 6.47
C ALA A 64 16.64 -12.80 6.81
N VAL A 65 17.54 -12.23 7.63
CA VAL A 65 18.79 -12.89 8.07
C VAL A 65 18.58 -14.15 8.93
N ASP A 66 17.37 -14.33 9.49
CA ASP A 66 17.04 -15.54 10.26
C ASP A 66 16.64 -16.71 9.37
N TYR A 67 16.20 -16.42 8.14
CA TYR A 67 15.75 -17.45 7.22
C TYR A 67 16.87 -18.40 6.81
N ARG A 68 16.60 -19.71 6.96
CA ARG A 68 17.40 -20.81 6.39
C ARG A 68 16.48 -21.88 5.83
N PRO A 69 16.71 -22.33 4.58
CA PRO A 69 15.87 -23.36 3.98
C PRO A 69 15.80 -24.62 4.84
N GLY A 70 14.57 -25.02 5.22
CA GLY A 70 14.32 -26.26 5.96
C GLY A 70 14.58 -26.20 7.48
N GLU A 71 14.88 -25.03 8.03
CA GLU A 71 14.95 -24.78 9.47
C GLU A 71 13.68 -24.04 9.94
N GLU A 72 13.31 -24.22 11.21
CA GLU A 72 12.27 -23.42 11.85
C GLU A 72 12.89 -22.07 12.24
N ASP A 73 12.28 -20.99 11.81
CA ASP A 73 12.74 -19.62 12.01
C ASP A 73 11.54 -18.66 12.20
N PRO A 74 11.73 -17.45 12.75
CA PRO A 74 10.64 -16.49 12.98
C PRO A 74 10.27 -15.66 11.74
N SER A 75 10.95 -15.82 10.61
CA SER A 75 10.68 -15.04 9.40
C SER A 75 9.32 -15.39 8.79
N ILE A 76 8.69 -14.42 8.15
CA ILE A 76 7.35 -14.51 7.58
C ILE A 76 7.38 -14.27 6.07
N GLY A 77 6.32 -14.66 5.38
CA GLY A 77 6.20 -14.44 3.94
C GLY A 77 7.14 -15.31 3.10
N GLY A 78 7.51 -14.78 1.94
CA GLY A 78 8.34 -15.43 0.93
C GLY A 78 7.52 -16.24 -0.08
N PHE A 79 7.78 -16.03 -1.37
CA PHE A 79 6.98 -16.62 -2.47
C PHE A 79 7.03 -18.15 -2.51
N ALA A 80 8.14 -18.75 -2.10
CA ALA A 80 8.26 -20.20 -2.10
C ALA A 80 7.41 -20.87 -1.02
N ARG A 81 7.25 -20.25 0.18
CA ARG A 81 6.32 -20.71 1.23
C ARG A 81 4.88 -20.47 0.82
N LEU A 82 4.59 -19.28 0.27
CA LEU A 82 3.27 -18.92 -0.24
C LEU A 82 2.80 -19.91 -1.32
N SER A 83 3.69 -20.31 -2.23
CA SER A 83 3.39 -21.31 -3.27
C SER A 83 2.97 -22.64 -2.68
N THR A 84 3.64 -23.11 -1.62
CA THR A 84 3.26 -24.36 -0.94
C THR A 84 1.87 -24.25 -0.32
N ALA A 85 1.56 -23.14 0.37
CA ALA A 85 0.23 -22.91 0.93
C ALA A 85 -0.87 -22.93 -0.16
N VAL A 86 -0.61 -22.29 -1.31
CA VAL A 86 -1.52 -22.31 -2.46
C VAL A 86 -1.73 -23.73 -2.98
N ASP A 87 -0.64 -24.51 -3.15
CA ASP A 87 -0.70 -25.87 -3.68
C ASP A 87 -1.48 -26.81 -2.75
N GLU A 88 -1.28 -26.73 -1.43
CA GLU A 88 -2.00 -27.53 -0.42
C GLU A 88 -3.51 -27.27 -0.44
N ILE A 89 -3.93 -26.00 -0.58
CA ILE A 89 -5.34 -25.65 -0.68
C ILE A 89 -5.92 -26.11 -2.01
N ARG A 90 -5.22 -25.93 -3.13
CA ARG A 90 -5.66 -26.42 -4.44
C ARG A 90 -5.86 -27.92 -4.45
N GLU A 91 -4.95 -28.70 -3.83
CA GLU A 91 -5.08 -30.15 -3.71
C GLU A 91 -6.35 -30.51 -2.92
N THR A 92 -6.56 -29.88 -1.75
CA THR A 92 -7.75 -30.09 -0.91
C THR A 92 -9.04 -29.74 -1.67
N LYS A 93 -9.08 -28.59 -2.34
CA LYS A 93 -10.26 -28.15 -3.10
C LYS A 93 -10.52 -29.02 -4.33
N SER A 94 -9.50 -29.52 -4.98
CA SER A 94 -9.62 -30.46 -6.08
C SER A 94 -10.27 -31.80 -5.63
N GLU A 95 -9.91 -32.29 -4.45
CA GLU A 95 -10.55 -33.49 -3.85
C GLU A 95 -12.03 -33.24 -3.51
N GLU A 96 -12.40 -32.02 -3.15
CA GLU A 96 -13.78 -31.59 -2.89
C GLU A 96 -14.56 -31.30 -4.19
N GLY A 97 -13.89 -31.21 -5.35
CA GLY A 97 -14.49 -30.82 -6.63
C GLY A 97 -14.83 -29.32 -6.68
N GLU A 98 -14.18 -28.50 -5.88
CA GLU A 98 -14.35 -27.06 -5.81
C GLU A 98 -13.21 -26.36 -6.57
N PRO A 99 -13.45 -25.67 -7.68
CA PRO A 99 -12.42 -24.96 -8.43
C PRO A 99 -11.91 -23.75 -7.65
N VAL A 100 -10.62 -23.42 -7.89
CA VAL A 100 -9.90 -22.33 -7.24
C VAL A 100 -9.47 -21.30 -8.27
N LEU A 101 -9.68 -20.01 -7.98
CA LEU A 101 -9.04 -18.88 -8.66
C LEU A 101 -8.01 -18.26 -7.74
N LEU A 102 -6.81 -17.99 -8.25
CA LEU A 102 -5.73 -17.30 -7.53
C LEU A 102 -5.49 -15.92 -8.15
N ILE A 103 -5.66 -14.87 -7.35
CA ILE A 103 -5.71 -13.48 -7.82
C ILE A 103 -4.79 -12.59 -6.98
N ASP A 104 -4.10 -11.63 -7.62
CA ASP A 104 -3.35 -10.58 -6.92
C ASP A 104 -3.93 -9.18 -7.19
N ALA A 105 -4.10 -8.39 -6.12
CA ALA A 105 -4.72 -7.07 -6.20
C ALA A 105 -3.71 -5.91 -6.37
N GLY A 106 -2.55 -6.17 -6.98
CA GLY A 106 -1.56 -5.17 -7.35
C GLY A 106 -0.56 -4.84 -6.25
N ASP A 107 0.40 -4.00 -6.59
CA ASP A 107 1.59 -3.72 -5.79
C ASP A 107 2.37 -5.03 -5.48
N PHE A 108 2.44 -5.93 -6.45
CA PHE A 108 3.35 -7.08 -6.38
C PHE A 108 4.81 -6.64 -6.56
N LEU A 109 5.04 -5.47 -7.18
CA LEU A 109 6.33 -4.80 -7.36
C LEU A 109 6.53 -3.69 -6.31
N GLY A 110 7.80 -3.30 -6.06
CA GLY A 110 8.18 -2.16 -5.23
C GLY A 110 8.47 -2.49 -3.77
N GLY A 111 9.30 -1.70 -3.12
CA GLY A 111 9.67 -1.85 -1.72
C GLY A 111 11.01 -2.56 -1.52
N ALA A 112 11.04 -3.88 -1.52
CA ALA A 112 12.22 -4.70 -1.27
C ALA A 112 13.30 -4.59 -2.37
N PRO A 113 14.56 -4.95 -2.10
CA PRO A 113 15.64 -4.85 -3.06
C PRO A 113 15.39 -5.60 -4.39
N PHE A 114 14.56 -6.65 -4.40
CA PHE A 114 14.22 -7.39 -5.62
C PHE A 114 13.54 -6.53 -6.68
N ALA A 115 12.76 -5.51 -6.29
CA ALA A 115 12.20 -4.53 -7.23
C ALA A 115 13.26 -3.85 -8.11
N TRP A 116 14.49 -3.73 -7.62
CA TRP A 116 15.60 -3.13 -8.37
C TRP A 116 15.97 -3.90 -9.62
N LEU A 117 15.67 -5.21 -9.67
CA LEU A 117 15.85 -6.04 -10.85
C LEU A 117 15.07 -5.52 -12.06
N THR A 118 13.97 -4.79 -11.84
CA THR A 118 13.21 -4.10 -12.88
C THR A 118 14.09 -3.12 -13.67
N LEU A 119 14.96 -2.37 -12.97
CA LEU A 119 15.90 -1.43 -13.59
C LEU A 119 17.04 -2.16 -14.32
N ALA A 120 17.39 -3.36 -13.88
CA ALA A 120 18.32 -4.25 -14.55
C ALA A 120 17.68 -5.04 -15.74
N GLY A 121 16.37 -4.83 -16.00
CA GLY A 121 15.65 -5.41 -17.13
C GLY A 121 15.05 -6.80 -16.87
N TYR A 122 14.80 -7.16 -15.62
CA TYR A 122 14.15 -8.40 -15.23
C TYR A 122 12.73 -8.15 -14.70
N ALA A 123 11.88 -9.18 -14.77
CA ALA A 123 10.49 -9.14 -14.27
C ALA A 123 10.26 -10.31 -13.30
N ALA A 124 11.06 -10.34 -12.23
CA ALA A 124 11.15 -11.48 -11.33
C ALA A 124 9.80 -11.85 -10.72
N GLU A 125 9.11 -10.86 -10.14
CA GLU A 125 7.85 -11.04 -9.42
C GLU A 125 6.79 -11.68 -10.33
N LEU A 126 6.52 -11.03 -11.47
CA LEU A 126 5.42 -11.47 -12.34
C LEU A 126 5.73 -12.82 -13.04
N ILE A 127 7.01 -13.12 -13.32
CA ILE A 127 7.40 -14.44 -13.82
C ILE A 127 7.16 -15.52 -12.77
N ILE A 128 7.50 -15.24 -11.50
CA ILE A 128 7.25 -16.19 -10.41
C ILE A 128 5.75 -16.36 -10.18
N LEU A 129 4.94 -15.28 -10.19
CA LEU A 129 3.48 -15.36 -10.07
C LEU A 129 2.86 -16.22 -11.19
N GLN A 130 3.38 -16.10 -12.43
CA GLN A 130 2.96 -16.97 -13.53
C GLN A 130 3.28 -18.45 -13.28
N GLU A 131 4.45 -18.76 -12.71
CA GLU A 131 4.83 -20.13 -12.38
C GLU A 131 4.07 -20.68 -11.16
N MET A 132 3.65 -19.83 -10.22
CA MET A 132 2.75 -20.18 -9.12
C MET A 132 1.29 -20.37 -9.60
N GLY A 133 0.99 -20.02 -10.86
CA GLY A 133 -0.32 -20.19 -11.48
C GLY A 133 -1.35 -19.17 -11.04
N TYR A 134 -0.96 -17.90 -10.88
CA TYR A 134 -1.94 -16.83 -10.72
C TYR A 134 -2.79 -16.69 -11.98
N ASP A 135 -4.11 -16.63 -11.82
CA ASP A 135 -5.07 -16.48 -12.92
C ASP A 135 -5.16 -15.04 -13.40
N ALA A 136 -5.09 -14.07 -12.47
CA ALA A 136 -5.10 -12.65 -12.78
C ALA A 136 -4.35 -11.84 -11.73
N VAL A 137 -3.76 -10.72 -12.19
CA VAL A 137 -3.21 -9.65 -11.36
C VAL A 137 -3.76 -8.30 -11.83
N THR A 138 -3.90 -7.32 -10.93
CA THR A 138 -4.11 -5.93 -11.32
C THR A 138 -2.81 -5.14 -11.20
N ILE A 139 -2.80 -3.92 -11.73
CA ILE A 139 -1.68 -2.98 -11.62
C ILE A 139 -2.04 -1.99 -10.51
N GLY A 140 -1.19 -1.88 -9.48
CA GLY A 140 -1.29 -0.89 -8.43
C GLY A 140 -0.44 0.36 -8.71
N ASN A 141 -0.11 1.13 -7.67
CA ASN A 141 0.71 2.33 -7.82
C ASN A 141 2.20 2.04 -7.88
N HIS A 142 2.68 1.02 -7.20
CA HIS A 142 4.12 0.68 -7.16
C HIS A 142 4.63 0.04 -8.45
N GLU A 143 3.78 -0.55 -9.29
CA GLU A 143 4.19 -0.94 -10.64
C GLU A 143 4.65 0.28 -11.48
N TYR A 144 4.27 1.50 -11.08
CA TYR A 144 4.72 2.74 -11.72
C TYR A 144 5.91 3.42 -11.02
N ASP A 145 6.51 2.84 -9.99
CA ASP A 145 7.64 3.45 -9.24
C ASP A 145 8.80 3.88 -10.15
N TYR A 146 8.99 3.13 -11.22
CA TYR A 146 10.02 3.41 -12.23
C TYR A 146 9.49 4.08 -13.49
N GLY A 147 8.22 4.50 -13.48
CA GLY A 147 7.53 5.16 -14.58
C GLY A 147 6.87 4.20 -15.57
N ALA A 148 5.89 4.71 -16.32
CA ALA A 148 5.06 3.89 -17.23
C ALA A 148 5.85 3.22 -18.37
N ASP A 149 6.94 3.83 -18.85
CA ASP A 149 7.80 3.23 -19.88
C ASP A 149 8.55 2.00 -19.36
N ILE A 150 9.02 2.04 -18.11
CA ILE A 150 9.69 0.90 -17.46
C ILE A 150 8.68 -0.19 -17.15
N LEU A 151 7.48 0.14 -16.68
CA LEU A 151 6.39 -0.83 -16.52
C LEU A 151 6.10 -1.56 -17.84
N ALA A 152 6.06 -0.84 -18.97
CA ALA A 152 5.86 -1.48 -20.26
C ALA A 152 7.00 -2.47 -20.60
N GLN A 153 8.25 -2.10 -20.32
CA GLN A 153 9.40 -3.00 -20.50
C GLN A 153 9.32 -4.21 -19.58
N TYR A 154 8.97 -4.02 -18.32
CA TYR A 154 8.76 -5.08 -17.34
C TYR A 154 7.71 -6.10 -17.82
N LEU A 155 6.56 -5.64 -18.29
CA LEU A 155 5.53 -6.53 -18.84
C LEU A 155 5.99 -7.27 -20.09
N ILE A 156 6.77 -6.63 -20.97
CA ILE A 156 7.36 -7.29 -22.14
C ILE A 156 8.35 -8.37 -21.69
N GLN A 157 9.19 -8.10 -20.70
CA GLN A 157 10.12 -9.08 -20.13
C GLN A 157 9.39 -10.26 -19.47
N ALA A 158 8.23 -10.03 -18.86
CA ALA A 158 7.36 -11.08 -18.34
C ALA A 158 6.59 -11.86 -19.43
N GLY A 159 6.82 -11.56 -20.71
CA GLY A 159 6.27 -12.30 -21.85
C GLY A 159 4.92 -11.83 -22.36
N TYR A 160 4.43 -10.64 -21.95
CA TYR A 160 3.18 -10.10 -22.49
C TYR A 160 3.38 -9.50 -23.89
N PRO A 161 2.36 -9.63 -24.76
CA PRO A 161 0.97 -10.04 -24.50
C PRO A 161 0.70 -11.55 -24.49
N GLU A 162 1.64 -12.40 -24.89
CA GLU A 162 1.44 -13.85 -24.99
C GLU A 162 1.16 -14.49 -23.61
N ALA A 163 1.78 -13.97 -22.57
CA ALA A 163 1.61 -14.44 -21.18
C ALA A 163 0.19 -14.27 -20.63
N HIS A 164 -0.71 -13.51 -21.30
CA HIS A 164 -2.14 -13.48 -20.96
C HIS A 164 -2.84 -14.84 -21.05
N ALA A 165 -2.22 -15.82 -21.72
CA ALA A 165 -2.72 -17.18 -21.73
C ALA A 165 -2.47 -17.95 -20.42
N LYS A 166 -1.57 -17.44 -19.57
CA LYS A 166 -1.25 -17.98 -18.24
C LYS A 166 -1.88 -17.11 -17.14
N THR A 167 -1.50 -15.84 -17.08
CA THR A 167 -1.91 -14.90 -16.06
C THR A 167 -2.40 -13.61 -16.72
N LEU A 168 -3.63 -13.17 -16.45
CA LEU A 168 -4.15 -11.92 -16.98
C LEU A 168 -3.62 -10.73 -16.19
N VAL A 169 -3.07 -9.72 -16.88
CA VAL A 169 -2.85 -8.39 -16.29
C VAL A 169 -4.07 -7.53 -16.61
N LEU A 170 -4.83 -7.12 -15.58
CA LEU A 170 -6.06 -6.37 -15.69
C LEU A 170 -5.87 -4.91 -15.22
N ALA A 171 -6.23 -3.95 -16.07
CA ALA A 171 -6.13 -2.52 -15.77
C ALA A 171 -7.22 -1.73 -16.52
N SER A 172 -8.47 -1.81 -16.00
CA SER A 172 -9.66 -1.36 -16.73
C SER A 172 -9.75 0.16 -16.85
N ASN A 173 -9.35 0.90 -15.81
CA ASN A 173 -9.39 2.36 -15.82
C ASN A 173 -8.05 3.03 -16.18
N THR A 174 -7.04 2.25 -16.56
CA THR A 174 -5.80 2.77 -17.13
C THR A 174 -5.99 3.10 -18.61
N GLU A 175 -5.58 4.30 -19.03
CA GLU A 175 -5.67 4.79 -20.40
C GLU A 175 -4.29 5.26 -20.85
N ALA A 176 -3.63 4.44 -21.68
CA ALA A 176 -2.36 4.79 -22.30
C ALA A 176 -2.60 5.28 -23.73
N PRO A 177 -1.86 6.30 -24.22
CA PRO A 177 -1.91 6.71 -25.63
C PRO A 177 -1.65 5.54 -26.58
N SER A 178 -2.28 5.53 -27.75
CA SER A 178 -2.19 4.41 -28.70
C SER A 178 -0.77 4.12 -29.20
N ASN A 179 0.14 5.09 -29.10
CA ASN A 179 1.56 4.96 -29.43
C ASN A 179 2.43 4.59 -28.23
N HIS A 180 1.88 4.63 -27.01
CA HIS A 180 2.61 4.19 -25.82
C HIS A 180 2.74 2.66 -25.81
N PRO A 181 3.90 2.06 -25.43
CA PRO A 181 4.10 0.60 -25.47
C PRO A 181 3.04 -0.21 -24.74
N LEU A 182 2.52 0.26 -23.61
CA LEU A 182 1.43 -0.38 -22.84
C LEU A 182 0.20 -0.67 -23.72
N ALA A 183 -0.23 0.30 -24.51
CA ALA A 183 -1.37 0.15 -25.42
C ALA A 183 -0.99 -0.49 -26.76
N ALA A 184 0.14 -0.05 -27.36
CA ALA A 184 0.59 -0.50 -28.67
C ALA A 184 0.85 -2.02 -28.72
N HIS A 185 1.32 -2.61 -27.62
CA HIS A 185 1.59 -4.04 -27.52
C HIS A 185 0.50 -4.83 -26.77
N ASN A 186 -0.61 -4.17 -26.36
CA ASN A 186 -1.70 -4.81 -25.60
C ASN A 186 -1.20 -5.52 -24.33
N LEU A 187 -0.38 -4.84 -23.53
CA LEU A 187 0.29 -5.42 -22.38
C LEU A 187 -0.64 -5.64 -21.17
N TYR A 188 -1.83 -5.07 -21.20
CA TYR A 188 -2.90 -5.29 -20.21
C TYR A 188 -4.26 -5.49 -20.90
N ARG A 189 -5.25 -5.98 -20.15
CA ARG A 189 -6.63 -6.18 -20.57
C ARG A 189 -7.58 -5.35 -19.70
N LYS A 190 -8.76 -5.02 -20.25
CA LYS A 190 -9.82 -4.34 -19.49
C LYS A 190 -10.64 -5.34 -18.67
N THR A 191 -10.90 -6.53 -19.24
CA THR A 191 -11.69 -7.60 -18.61
C THR A 191 -11.06 -8.96 -18.90
N GLY A 192 -11.41 -9.94 -18.08
CA GLY A 192 -11.12 -11.37 -18.29
C GLY A 192 -12.31 -12.23 -17.88
N THR A 193 -12.39 -13.44 -18.44
CA THR A 193 -13.42 -14.44 -18.07
C THR A 193 -12.76 -15.78 -17.84
N PHE A 194 -13.20 -16.49 -16.78
CA PHE A 194 -12.74 -17.80 -16.37
C PHE A 194 -13.93 -18.76 -16.38
N GLU A 195 -13.84 -19.84 -17.15
CA GLU A 195 -14.79 -20.95 -17.08
C GLU A 195 -14.25 -21.99 -16.09
N LEU A 196 -14.84 -22.05 -14.91
CA LEU A 196 -14.44 -22.97 -13.86
C LEU A 196 -14.89 -24.41 -14.19
N GLU A 197 -14.20 -25.42 -13.63
CA GLU A 197 -14.46 -26.83 -13.92
C GLU A 197 -15.91 -27.28 -13.58
N ASN A 198 -16.53 -26.61 -12.60
CA ASN A 198 -17.95 -26.85 -12.25
C ASN A 198 -18.96 -26.15 -13.18
N GLY A 199 -18.49 -25.48 -14.23
CA GLY A 199 -19.30 -24.77 -15.23
C GLY A 199 -19.66 -23.33 -14.88
N LEU A 200 -19.23 -22.81 -13.72
CA LEU A 200 -19.44 -21.41 -13.33
C LEU A 200 -18.55 -20.51 -14.19
N LYS A 201 -19.09 -19.40 -14.68
CA LYS A 201 -18.37 -18.40 -15.43
C LYS A 201 -18.10 -17.15 -14.58
N VAL A 202 -16.84 -16.94 -14.21
CA VAL A 202 -16.39 -15.76 -13.44
C VAL A 202 -15.84 -14.72 -14.38
N GLY A 203 -16.40 -13.50 -14.34
CA GLY A 203 -15.85 -12.33 -15.01
C GLY A 203 -15.01 -11.50 -14.04
N ALA A 204 -13.85 -11.04 -14.48
CA ALA A 204 -12.99 -10.18 -13.67
C ALA A 204 -12.59 -8.91 -14.41
N PHE A 205 -12.36 -7.84 -13.64
CA PHE A 205 -11.78 -6.59 -14.13
C PHE A 205 -10.91 -5.97 -13.03
N GLY A 206 -9.85 -5.22 -13.43
CA GLY A 206 -8.91 -4.60 -12.51
C GLY A 206 -9.04 -3.08 -12.48
N THR A 207 -8.94 -2.44 -11.32
CA THR A 207 -8.98 -0.99 -11.19
C THR A 207 -7.96 -0.47 -10.18
N ILE A 208 -7.45 0.74 -10.43
CA ILE A 208 -6.71 1.54 -9.47
C ILE A 208 -7.63 2.63 -8.91
N GLY A 209 -7.56 2.85 -7.58
CA GLY A 209 -8.33 3.86 -6.88
C GLY A 209 -7.81 5.28 -7.09
N LYS A 210 -8.55 6.23 -6.56
CA LYS A 210 -8.17 7.65 -6.67
C LYS A 210 -6.95 7.95 -5.80
N ASP A 211 -6.92 7.45 -4.58
CA ASP A 211 -5.81 7.68 -3.65
C ASP A 211 -4.52 7.04 -4.17
N ALA A 212 -4.59 5.78 -4.58
CA ALA A 212 -3.46 5.07 -5.20
C ALA A 212 -2.92 5.80 -6.44
N ALA A 213 -3.80 6.30 -7.32
CA ALA A 213 -3.39 7.05 -8.50
C ALA A 213 -2.72 8.40 -8.17
N LEU A 214 -3.06 9.03 -7.05
CA LEU A 214 -2.48 10.32 -6.63
C LEU A 214 -1.04 10.20 -6.12
N VAL A 215 -0.66 9.04 -5.60
CA VAL A 215 0.69 8.82 -5.06
C VAL A 215 1.69 8.34 -6.12
N ILE A 216 1.27 8.12 -7.36
CA ILE A 216 2.18 7.78 -8.47
C ILE A 216 2.98 9.02 -8.86
N GLY A 217 4.30 8.92 -8.78
CA GLY A 217 5.19 10.04 -9.06
C GLY A 217 5.33 10.41 -10.53
N GLU A 218 5.33 9.42 -11.45
CA GLU A 218 5.56 9.63 -12.87
C GLU A 218 4.77 8.64 -13.75
N THR A 219 3.72 9.12 -14.40
CA THR A 219 2.91 8.34 -15.34
C THR A 219 3.16 8.70 -16.81
N GLY A 220 3.92 9.78 -17.08
CA GLY A 220 4.03 10.33 -18.43
C GLY A 220 2.66 10.73 -18.98
N ASP A 221 2.32 10.23 -20.18
CA ASP A 221 1.04 10.48 -20.82
C ASP A 221 -0.08 9.49 -20.44
N VAL A 222 0.20 8.51 -19.54
CA VAL A 222 -0.80 7.55 -19.05
C VAL A 222 -1.72 8.23 -18.05
N GLN A 223 -3.02 7.99 -18.18
CA GLN A 223 -4.07 8.58 -17.37
C GLN A 223 -4.93 7.51 -16.70
N PHE A 224 -5.53 7.84 -15.58
CA PHE A 224 -6.48 6.98 -14.88
C PHE A 224 -7.88 7.57 -14.98
N LEU A 225 -8.81 6.78 -15.55
CA LEU A 225 -10.22 7.16 -15.68
C LEU A 225 -10.94 7.02 -14.33
N ALA A 226 -12.10 7.66 -14.22
CA ALA A 226 -12.94 7.58 -13.04
C ALA A 226 -13.33 6.11 -12.74
N GLN A 227 -12.89 5.58 -11.60
CA GLN A 227 -13.03 4.18 -11.21
C GLN A 227 -14.49 3.69 -11.26
N HIS A 228 -15.42 4.42 -10.62
CA HIS A 228 -16.82 4.01 -10.54
C HIS A 228 -17.51 3.96 -11.90
N GLU A 229 -17.17 4.87 -12.82
CA GLU A 229 -17.75 4.89 -14.15
C GLU A 229 -17.22 3.74 -15.00
N THR A 230 -15.92 3.50 -14.94
CA THR A 230 -15.29 2.36 -15.60
C THR A 230 -15.84 1.04 -15.06
N ALA A 231 -15.95 0.89 -13.74
CA ALA A 231 -16.50 -0.31 -13.12
C ALA A 231 -17.94 -0.61 -13.60
N ARG A 232 -18.82 0.41 -13.73
CA ARG A 232 -20.17 0.22 -14.30
C ARG A 232 -20.13 -0.32 -15.71
N GLN A 233 -19.19 0.18 -16.54
CA GLN A 233 -19.02 -0.30 -17.92
C GLN A 233 -18.54 -1.75 -17.95
N MET A 234 -17.54 -2.10 -17.11
CA MET A 234 -17.01 -3.47 -17.03
C MET A 234 -18.05 -4.46 -16.53
N VAL A 235 -18.84 -4.10 -15.52
CA VAL A 235 -19.96 -4.92 -15.03
C VAL A 235 -20.98 -5.18 -16.13
N ALA A 236 -21.34 -4.17 -16.92
CA ALA A 236 -22.27 -4.34 -18.04
C ALA A 236 -21.69 -5.25 -19.12
N GLU A 237 -20.44 -5.03 -19.51
CA GLU A 237 -19.74 -5.84 -20.52
C GLU A 237 -19.64 -7.32 -20.10
N LEU A 238 -19.21 -7.61 -18.86
CA LEU A 238 -19.05 -8.96 -18.36
C LEU A 238 -20.40 -9.70 -18.27
N LYS A 239 -21.48 -8.99 -17.91
CA LYS A 239 -22.85 -9.54 -17.96
C LYS A 239 -23.28 -9.89 -19.37
N GLU A 240 -22.97 -9.05 -20.36
CA GLU A 240 -23.24 -9.34 -21.78
C GLU A 240 -22.42 -10.54 -22.27
N GLN A 241 -21.22 -10.74 -21.75
CA GLN A 241 -20.38 -11.91 -22.01
C GLN A 241 -20.87 -13.18 -21.28
N GLY A 242 -21.92 -13.06 -20.43
CA GLY A 242 -22.54 -14.17 -19.72
C GLY A 242 -21.79 -14.59 -18.46
N ALA A 243 -21.11 -13.69 -17.77
CA ALA A 243 -20.53 -13.97 -16.46
C ALA A 243 -21.64 -14.15 -15.41
N ASP A 244 -21.53 -15.22 -14.63
CA ASP A 244 -22.41 -15.56 -13.49
C ASP A 244 -21.99 -14.77 -12.24
N VAL A 245 -20.69 -14.68 -12.01
CA VAL A 245 -20.07 -13.96 -10.90
C VAL A 245 -19.13 -12.89 -11.45
N ILE A 246 -19.16 -11.69 -10.86
CA ILE A 246 -18.26 -10.58 -11.24
C ILE A 246 -17.36 -10.24 -10.08
N VAL A 247 -16.06 -10.33 -10.32
CA VAL A 247 -14.97 -9.99 -9.39
C VAL A 247 -14.30 -8.69 -9.85
N CYS A 248 -14.21 -7.71 -8.95
CA CYS A 248 -13.35 -6.55 -9.12
C CYS A 248 -12.03 -6.81 -8.37
N ILE A 249 -10.91 -6.73 -9.08
CA ILE A 249 -9.57 -6.74 -8.48
C ILE A 249 -9.19 -5.27 -8.31
N SER A 250 -9.21 -4.78 -7.08
CA SER A 250 -9.20 -3.35 -6.78
C SER A 250 -7.94 -2.93 -6.03
N HIS A 251 -7.16 -2.04 -6.61
CA HIS A 251 -6.05 -1.41 -5.90
C HIS A 251 -6.43 -0.01 -5.43
N SER A 252 -7.25 0.08 -4.34
CA SER A 252 -7.93 1.33 -3.95
C SER A 252 -7.99 1.57 -2.44
N GLY A 253 -7.80 0.52 -1.65
CA GLY A 253 -8.03 0.55 -0.20
C GLY A 253 -9.48 0.30 0.20
N VAL A 254 -9.67 -0.24 1.40
CA VAL A 254 -10.96 -0.74 1.92
C VAL A 254 -12.06 0.34 1.91
N ASP A 255 -11.73 1.59 2.18
CA ASP A 255 -12.72 2.67 2.25
C ASP A 255 -13.24 3.05 0.85
N GLU A 256 -12.37 3.16 -0.17
CA GLU A 256 -12.78 3.37 -1.56
C GLU A 256 -13.50 2.13 -2.11
N ASP A 257 -13.11 0.91 -1.73
CA ASP A 257 -13.80 -0.33 -2.10
C ASP A 257 -15.23 -0.42 -1.55
N ARG A 258 -15.45 0.04 -0.31
CA ARG A 258 -16.81 0.18 0.26
C ARG A 258 -17.65 1.19 -0.52
N GLU A 259 -17.02 2.28 -0.96
CA GLU A 259 -17.67 3.28 -1.78
C GLU A 259 -18.00 2.73 -3.17
N LEU A 260 -17.06 2.05 -3.81
CA LEU A 260 -17.23 1.36 -5.09
C LEU A 260 -18.39 0.34 -5.03
N ALA A 261 -18.41 -0.52 -4.02
CA ALA A 261 -19.48 -1.50 -3.81
C ALA A 261 -20.86 -0.87 -3.65
N ARG A 262 -20.95 0.30 -2.97
CA ARG A 262 -22.21 1.04 -2.79
C ARG A 262 -22.69 1.69 -4.09
N GLU A 263 -21.77 2.24 -4.88
CA GLU A 263 -22.09 3.06 -6.06
C GLU A 263 -22.21 2.23 -7.35
N VAL A 264 -21.67 1.00 -7.38
CA VAL A 264 -21.64 0.14 -8.57
C VAL A 264 -22.29 -1.23 -8.28
N PRO A 265 -23.62 -1.32 -8.37
CA PRO A 265 -24.32 -2.58 -8.15
C PRO A 265 -23.97 -3.62 -9.23
N GLY A 266 -23.84 -4.87 -8.82
CA GLY A 266 -23.58 -6.01 -9.70
C GLY A 266 -22.13 -6.52 -9.66
N ILE A 267 -21.27 -5.93 -8.83
CA ILE A 267 -20.02 -6.55 -8.38
C ILE A 267 -20.39 -7.53 -7.25
N ASN A 268 -19.95 -8.79 -7.36
CA ASN A 268 -20.19 -9.81 -6.34
C ASN A 268 -19.08 -9.82 -5.30
N VAL A 269 -17.82 -9.71 -5.74
CA VAL A 269 -16.63 -9.75 -4.88
C VAL A 269 -15.69 -8.61 -5.27
N ILE A 270 -15.10 -7.97 -4.29
CA ILE A 270 -13.94 -7.08 -4.44
C ILE A 270 -12.76 -7.74 -3.70
N VAL A 271 -11.71 -8.03 -4.44
CA VAL A 271 -10.40 -8.37 -3.88
C VAL A 271 -9.58 -7.08 -3.85
N GLY A 272 -9.32 -6.56 -2.66
CA GLY A 272 -8.73 -5.24 -2.44
C GLY A 272 -7.22 -5.27 -2.20
N GLY A 273 -6.59 -4.10 -2.34
CA GLY A 273 -5.17 -3.82 -2.05
C GLY A 273 -4.96 -2.38 -1.60
N HIS A 274 -3.74 -1.86 -1.66
CA HIS A 274 -3.29 -0.49 -1.43
C HIS A 274 -3.13 -0.06 0.04
N CYS A 275 -4.11 -0.29 0.89
CA CYS A 275 -4.07 0.21 2.27
C CYS A 275 -3.48 -0.79 3.28
N HIS A 276 -2.94 -1.92 2.82
CA HIS A 276 -2.29 -2.97 3.62
C HIS A 276 -3.16 -3.51 4.76
N THR A 277 -4.48 -3.45 4.63
CA THR A 277 -5.37 -3.90 5.70
C THR A 277 -5.53 -5.41 5.68
N ALA A 278 -5.19 -6.09 6.77
CA ALA A 278 -5.50 -7.50 6.95
C ALA A 278 -6.96 -7.65 7.41
N LEU A 279 -7.84 -8.14 6.53
CA LEU A 279 -9.23 -8.39 6.84
C LEU A 279 -9.42 -9.85 7.28
N PHE A 280 -9.39 -10.10 8.59
CA PHE A 280 -9.62 -11.42 9.19
C PHE A 280 -11.08 -11.89 9.10
N GLU A 281 -11.96 -11.03 8.64
CA GLU A 281 -13.35 -11.31 8.26
C GLU A 281 -13.67 -10.47 7.02
N SER A 282 -14.51 -11.01 6.12
CA SER A 282 -14.95 -10.25 4.95
C SER A 282 -15.83 -9.07 5.34
N VAL A 283 -15.75 -7.99 4.58
CA VAL A 283 -16.66 -6.85 4.72
C VAL A 283 -17.81 -7.01 3.73
N LEU A 284 -19.04 -7.02 4.22
CA LEU A 284 -20.23 -7.05 3.38
C LEU A 284 -20.77 -5.63 3.17
N GLN A 285 -20.74 -5.13 1.93
CA GLN A 285 -21.32 -3.85 1.54
C GLN A 285 -22.49 -4.07 0.55
N GLY A 286 -23.72 -4.00 1.05
CA GLY A 286 -24.90 -4.43 0.27
C GLY A 286 -24.85 -5.92 0.00
N THR A 287 -24.67 -6.33 -1.25
CA THR A 287 -24.48 -7.74 -1.68
C THR A 287 -23.05 -8.03 -2.11
N THR A 288 -22.15 -7.05 -2.05
CA THR A 288 -20.75 -7.19 -2.45
C THR A 288 -19.90 -7.61 -1.26
N VAL A 289 -19.11 -8.66 -1.43
CA VAL A 289 -18.12 -9.15 -0.46
C VAL A 289 -16.77 -8.47 -0.74
N ILE A 290 -16.13 -7.91 0.27
CA ILE A 290 -14.80 -7.27 0.15
C ILE A 290 -13.82 -8.03 1.05
N VAL A 291 -12.66 -8.38 0.50
CA VAL A 291 -11.55 -9.05 1.17
C VAL A 291 -10.23 -8.38 0.83
N GLN A 292 -9.24 -8.45 1.74
CA GLN A 292 -7.89 -7.96 1.55
C GLN A 292 -6.93 -8.72 2.47
N ALA A 293 -5.73 -9.07 2.00
CA ALA A 293 -4.81 -9.99 2.66
C ALA A 293 -3.60 -9.35 3.36
N GLY A 294 -3.73 -8.10 3.82
CA GLY A 294 -2.61 -7.41 4.45
C GLY A 294 -1.58 -6.93 3.42
N SER A 295 -0.31 -7.24 3.60
CA SER A 295 0.79 -6.87 2.70
C SER A 295 1.99 -7.81 2.83
N LEU A 296 3.04 -7.59 2.02
CA LEU A 296 4.37 -8.22 2.10
C LEU A 296 4.33 -9.77 2.02
N GLY A 297 3.24 -10.35 1.52
CA GLY A 297 3.06 -11.80 1.48
C GLY A 297 2.92 -12.46 2.85
N GLU A 298 2.64 -11.69 3.93
CA GLU A 298 2.44 -12.23 5.28
C GLU A 298 1.26 -13.17 5.39
N TYR A 299 0.25 -12.99 4.53
CA TYR A 299 -0.98 -13.79 4.52
C TYR A 299 -1.37 -14.22 3.12
N LEU A 300 -1.90 -15.42 3.00
CA LEU A 300 -2.72 -15.87 1.87
C LEU A 300 -4.20 -15.71 2.24
N GLY A 301 -4.94 -14.95 1.44
CA GLY A 301 -6.38 -14.85 1.61
C GLY A 301 -7.10 -16.07 1.04
N GLN A 302 -8.09 -16.62 1.77
CA GLN A 302 -8.93 -17.73 1.33
C GLN A 302 -10.40 -17.34 1.50
N LEU A 303 -11.10 -17.16 0.38
CA LEU A 303 -12.52 -16.81 0.34
C LEU A 303 -13.34 -17.95 -0.26
N GLU A 304 -14.09 -18.65 0.57
CA GLU A 304 -14.99 -19.73 0.19
C GLU A 304 -16.36 -19.17 -0.24
N LEU A 305 -16.84 -19.57 -1.40
CA LEU A 305 -18.06 -19.00 -1.99
C LEU A 305 -19.04 -20.08 -2.47
N ALA A 306 -20.32 -19.76 -2.35
CA ALA A 306 -21.40 -20.50 -2.96
C ALA A 306 -22.21 -19.59 -3.90
N TYR A 307 -22.40 -20.02 -5.14
CA TYR A 307 -23.25 -19.38 -6.12
C TYR A 307 -24.57 -20.13 -6.27
N ASN A 308 -25.67 -19.45 -6.06
CA ASN A 308 -27.01 -20.03 -6.24
C ASN A 308 -27.47 -19.87 -7.70
N CYS A 309 -27.53 -20.97 -8.44
CA CYS A 309 -27.90 -20.98 -9.86
C CYS A 309 -29.34 -20.48 -10.14
N ASN A 310 -30.23 -20.49 -9.14
CA ASN A 310 -31.60 -20.05 -9.30
C ASN A 310 -31.79 -18.56 -9.07
N THR A 311 -31.04 -17.98 -8.12
CA THR A 311 -31.17 -16.55 -7.73
C THR A 311 -30.05 -15.66 -8.27
N GLY A 312 -28.90 -16.25 -8.62
CA GLY A 312 -27.68 -15.52 -8.99
C GLY A 312 -26.97 -14.86 -7.79
N GLU A 313 -27.31 -15.28 -6.58
CA GLU A 313 -26.70 -14.74 -5.35
C GLU A 313 -25.41 -15.46 -5.01
N VAL A 314 -24.42 -14.70 -4.54
CA VAL A 314 -23.15 -15.21 -4.00
C VAL A 314 -23.19 -15.11 -2.48
N ARG A 315 -22.81 -16.18 -1.80
CA ARG A 315 -22.75 -16.28 -0.34
C ARG A 315 -21.36 -16.74 0.09
N VAL A 316 -20.83 -16.12 1.14
CA VAL A 316 -19.59 -16.53 1.81
C VAL A 316 -19.84 -17.80 2.63
N ARG A 317 -18.86 -18.71 2.63
CA ARG A 317 -18.90 -20.01 3.31
C ARG A 317 -17.86 -20.15 4.43
N ASN A 318 -17.01 -19.17 4.67
CA ASN A 318 -16.07 -19.15 5.80
C ASN A 318 -16.84 -18.99 7.13
N GLU A 319 -17.68 -19.97 7.48
CA GLU A 319 -18.55 -19.92 8.65
C GLU A 319 -17.73 -20.06 9.94
N GLU A 320 -17.93 -19.15 10.92
CA GLU A 320 -17.17 -19.13 12.17
C GLU A 320 -15.64 -19.09 11.96
N ASN A 321 -15.17 -18.50 10.82
CA ASN A 321 -13.76 -18.43 10.40
C ASN A 321 -13.12 -19.83 10.18
N ASP A 322 -13.87 -20.76 9.67
CA ASP A 322 -13.41 -22.11 9.28
C ASP A 322 -13.87 -22.44 7.84
N PRO A 323 -12.95 -22.48 6.84
CA PRO A 323 -11.54 -22.09 6.96
C PRO A 323 -11.34 -20.59 7.26
N PRO A 324 -10.16 -20.19 7.81
CA PRO A 324 -9.89 -18.80 8.10
C PRO A 324 -9.83 -17.96 6.80
N PHE A 325 -10.21 -16.68 6.90
CA PHE A 325 -10.10 -15.74 5.77
C PHE A 325 -8.65 -15.43 5.40
N LEU A 326 -7.74 -15.45 6.38
CA LEU A 326 -6.32 -15.20 6.20
C LEU A 326 -5.50 -16.32 6.83
N ILE A 327 -4.59 -16.87 6.04
CA ILE A 327 -3.65 -17.91 6.45
C ILE A 327 -2.28 -17.25 6.59
N PRO A 328 -1.66 -17.22 7.78
CA PRO A 328 -0.33 -16.66 7.94
C PRO A 328 0.70 -17.52 7.19
N ILE A 329 1.62 -16.87 6.49
CA ILE A 329 2.72 -17.53 5.78
C ILE A 329 3.97 -17.43 6.63
N ASP A 330 4.37 -18.53 7.22
CA ASP A 330 5.52 -18.64 8.14
C ASP A 330 6.31 -19.95 7.91
N SER A 331 7.24 -20.27 8.81
CA SER A 331 8.10 -21.46 8.69
C SER A 331 7.36 -22.80 8.87
N SER A 332 6.05 -22.82 9.13
CA SER A 332 5.23 -24.03 9.08
C SER A 332 5.06 -24.57 7.65
N PHE A 333 5.15 -23.69 6.65
CA PHE A 333 5.17 -24.06 5.24
C PHE A 333 6.61 -24.30 4.77
N THR A 334 6.85 -25.47 4.18
CA THR A 334 8.12 -25.75 3.48
C THR A 334 8.14 -24.99 2.15
N CYS A 335 9.32 -24.55 1.69
CA CYS A 335 9.43 -23.88 0.41
C CYS A 335 9.11 -24.83 -0.76
N ASN A 336 8.28 -24.39 -1.70
CA ASN A 336 8.09 -25.08 -2.98
C ASN A 336 9.43 -25.09 -3.73
N PRO A 337 10.01 -26.26 -4.08
CA PRO A 337 11.37 -26.33 -4.62
C PRO A 337 11.54 -25.64 -5.98
N GLN A 338 10.48 -25.59 -6.81
CA GLN A 338 10.54 -24.95 -8.13
C GLN A 338 10.58 -23.43 -7.99
N ILE A 339 9.76 -22.88 -7.12
CA ILE A 339 9.70 -21.44 -6.85
C ILE A 339 10.96 -21.00 -6.09
N ASP A 340 11.41 -21.78 -5.12
CA ASP A 340 12.65 -21.50 -4.39
C ASP A 340 13.87 -21.43 -5.32
N ALA A 341 13.96 -22.32 -6.30
CA ALA A 341 15.03 -22.28 -7.31
C ALA A 341 15.00 -20.99 -8.16
N LEU A 342 13.82 -20.49 -8.51
CA LEU A 342 13.68 -19.21 -9.23
C LEU A 342 14.06 -18.02 -8.32
N VAL A 343 13.61 -18.03 -7.07
CA VAL A 343 13.99 -16.99 -6.10
C VAL A 343 15.50 -16.95 -5.89
N GLN A 344 16.16 -18.11 -5.78
CA GLN A 344 17.61 -18.19 -5.67
C GLN A 344 18.31 -17.67 -6.92
N GLU A 345 17.80 -17.98 -8.13
CA GLU A 345 18.34 -17.44 -9.39
C GLU A 345 18.29 -15.91 -9.39
N TYR A 346 17.13 -15.32 -9.05
CA TYR A 346 16.98 -13.86 -8.99
C TYR A 346 17.80 -13.23 -7.86
N THR A 347 17.99 -13.92 -6.73
CA THR A 347 18.88 -13.47 -5.65
C THR A 347 20.33 -13.34 -6.14
N LEU A 348 20.83 -14.32 -6.91
CA LEU A 348 22.19 -14.25 -7.50
C LEU A 348 22.33 -13.09 -8.49
N ILE A 349 21.30 -12.83 -9.30
CA ILE A 349 21.30 -11.69 -10.23
C ILE A 349 21.27 -10.37 -9.46
N LEU A 350 20.47 -10.29 -8.40
CA LEU A 350 20.38 -9.12 -7.53
C LEU A 350 21.72 -8.84 -6.83
N ASN A 351 22.36 -9.88 -6.29
CA ASN A 351 23.67 -9.75 -5.64
C ASN A 351 24.73 -9.18 -6.62
N ALA A 352 24.76 -9.67 -7.86
CA ALA A 352 25.66 -9.12 -8.87
C ALA A 352 25.34 -7.66 -9.24
N TYR A 353 24.06 -7.29 -9.26
CA TYR A 353 23.65 -5.91 -9.49
C TYR A 353 24.00 -4.99 -8.32
N ILE A 354 23.86 -5.47 -7.09
CA ILE A 354 24.25 -4.73 -5.87
C ILE A 354 25.77 -4.52 -5.85
N GLU A 355 26.56 -5.55 -6.16
CA GLU A 355 28.02 -5.42 -6.26
C GLU A 355 28.42 -4.31 -7.28
N GLU A 356 27.71 -4.24 -8.41
CA GLU A 356 27.94 -3.19 -9.41
C GLU A 356 27.61 -1.78 -8.90
N ILE A 357 26.41 -1.58 -8.31
CA ILE A 357 25.95 -0.25 -7.90
C ILE A 357 26.62 0.27 -6.63
N THR A 358 27.22 -0.63 -5.82
CA THR A 358 27.95 -0.30 -4.60
C THR A 358 29.47 -0.27 -4.79
N ASP A 359 29.95 -0.33 -6.05
CA ASP A 359 31.39 -0.39 -6.38
C ASP A 359 32.14 -1.54 -5.67
N GLY A 360 31.46 -2.66 -5.40
CA GLY A 360 31.99 -3.86 -4.73
C GLY A 360 32.04 -3.77 -3.21
N GLU A 361 31.35 -2.80 -2.59
CA GLU A 361 31.26 -2.71 -1.13
C GLU A 361 30.37 -3.83 -0.56
N PHE A 362 29.30 -4.18 -1.26
CA PHE A 362 28.38 -5.27 -0.92
C PHE A 362 28.27 -6.24 -2.11
N ASP A 363 28.42 -7.54 -1.86
CA ASP A 363 28.34 -8.62 -2.85
C ASP A 363 27.19 -9.61 -2.56
N ASP A 364 26.48 -9.41 -1.45
CA ASP A 364 25.31 -10.20 -1.04
C ASP A 364 24.31 -9.32 -0.28
N ILE A 365 23.01 -9.47 -0.59
CA ILE A 365 21.93 -8.75 0.13
C ILE A 365 21.92 -9.04 1.64
N MET A 366 22.48 -10.18 2.05
CA MET A 366 22.60 -10.59 3.46
C MET A 366 23.88 -10.13 4.13
N ASN A 367 24.73 -9.35 3.45
CA ASN A 367 25.91 -8.76 4.10
C ASN A 367 25.49 -7.94 5.33
N THR A 368 26.09 -8.20 6.47
CA THR A 368 25.84 -7.46 7.71
C THR A 368 26.36 -6.04 7.58
N VAL A 369 25.48 -5.06 7.75
CA VAL A 369 25.79 -3.61 7.72
C VAL A 369 26.07 -3.11 9.13
N ALA A 370 25.27 -3.52 10.10
CA ALA A 370 25.39 -3.13 11.50
C ALA A 370 24.73 -4.19 12.40
N GLU A 371 24.83 -4.00 13.72
CA GLU A 371 24.12 -4.80 14.71
C GLU A 371 23.29 -3.93 15.65
N ALA A 372 22.18 -4.49 16.15
CA ALA A 372 21.41 -3.94 17.25
C ALA A 372 20.76 -5.07 18.07
N ASP A 373 20.47 -4.82 19.34
CA ASP A 373 19.71 -5.72 20.22
C ASP A 373 18.23 -5.29 20.37
N PHE A 374 17.78 -4.36 19.50
CA PHE A 374 16.43 -3.82 19.46
C PHE A 374 15.96 -3.60 18.03
N VAL A 375 14.65 -3.60 17.83
CA VAL A 375 14.01 -3.28 16.53
C VAL A 375 14.02 -1.77 16.33
N LEU A 376 14.48 -1.28 15.15
CA LEU A 376 14.23 0.08 14.74
C LEU A 376 12.80 0.16 14.19
N SER A 377 11.87 0.51 15.04
CA SER A 377 10.45 0.45 14.73
C SER A 377 9.97 1.62 13.87
N SER A 378 9.19 1.32 12.83
CA SER A 378 8.43 2.28 12.01
C SER A 378 7.01 2.52 12.54
N ILE A 379 6.60 1.86 13.64
CA ILE A 379 5.27 1.95 14.23
C ILE A 379 5.31 2.56 15.64
N PRO A 380 4.22 3.23 16.10
CA PRO A 380 2.98 3.53 15.37
C PRO A 380 3.16 4.64 14.32
N ARG A 381 2.55 4.49 13.15
CA ARG A 381 2.83 5.33 11.98
C ARG A 381 2.44 6.82 12.09
N LEU A 382 1.44 7.17 12.90
CA LEU A 382 1.00 8.56 13.14
C LEU A 382 1.66 9.18 14.38
N SER A 383 2.91 8.87 14.62
CA SER A 383 3.74 9.45 15.69
C SER A 383 5.23 9.35 15.35
N GLU A 384 6.06 9.98 16.16
CA GLU A 384 7.50 9.79 16.09
C GLU A 384 7.87 8.31 16.23
N THR A 385 8.78 7.82 15.39
CA THR A 385 9.27 6.44 15.41
C THR A 385 10.80 6.40 15.53
N ALA A 386 11.32 5.30 16.05
CA ALA A 386 12.76 5.07 16.16
C ALA A 386 13.43 5.07 14.78
N LEU A 387 12.84 4.34 13.80
CA LEU A 387 13.36 4.30 12.44
C LEU A 387 13.26 5.64 11.73
N GLY A 388 12.15 6.38 11.90
CA GLY A 388 12.03 7.74 11.34
C GLY A 388 13.11 8.68 11.85
N ASN A 389 13.47 8.56 13.14
CA ASN A 389 14.60 9.31 13.72
C ASN A 389 15.93 8.87 13.11
N PHE A 390 16.16 7.55 12.94
CA PHE A 390 17.39 7.00 12.38
C PHE A 390 17.60 7.44 10.93
N VAL A 391 16.60 7.30 10.08
CA VAL A 391 16.65 7.68 8.65
C VAL A 391 16.89 9.19 8.50
N THR A 392 16.17 10.02 9.24
CA THR A 392 16.34 11.48 9.12
C THR A 392 17.67 11.96 9.69
N ASP A 393 18.21 11.33 10.74
CA ASP A 393 19.56 11.60 11.23
C ASP A 393 20.60 11.17 10.19
N ALA A 394 20.46 10.00 9.58
CA ALA A 394 21.33 9.53 8.50
C ALA A 394 21.38 10.54 7.35
N MET A 395 20.24 10.98 6.85
CA MET A 395 20.18 12.00 5.79
C MET A 395 20.88 13.30 6.21
N ARG A 396 20.64 13.78 7.43
CA ARG A 396 21.24 15.02 7.93
C ARG A 396 22.76 14.93 8.04
N PHE A 397 23.27 13.86 8.66
CA PHE A 397 24.70 13.69 8.91
C PHE A 397 25.48 13.39 7.62
N VAL A 398 24.98 12.46 6.82
CA VAL A 398 25.68 12.06 5.59
C VAL A 398 25.77 13.22 4.61
N VAL A 399 24.68 13.98 4.42
CA VAL A 399 24.71 15.15 3.54
C VAL A 399 25.64 16.24 4.09
N GLN A 400 25.68 16.45 5.41
CA GLN A 400 26.58 17.41 6.01
C GLN A 400 28.05 17.03 5.77
N GLU A 401 28.44 15.80 6.02
CA GLU A 401 29.78 15.28 5.75
C GLU A 401 30.11 15.34 4.26
N PHE A 402 29.18 14.92 3.42
CA PHE A 402 29.36 14.83 1.98
C PHE A 402 29.56 16.20 1.32
N THR A 403 28.81 17.21 1.75
CA THR A 403 28.82 18.55 1.16
C THR A 403 29.75 19.53 1.90
N GLY A 404 30.18 19.20 3.11
CA GLY A 404 30.88 20.11 4.02
C GLY A 404 30.03 21.30 4.46
N LYS A 405 28.72 21.29 4.28
CA LYS A 405 27.77 22.33 4.66
C LYS A 405 26.89 21.85 5.78
N ARG A 406 26.66 22.73 6.77
CA ARG A 406 25.69 22.41 7.82
C ARG A 406 24.31 22.18 7.23
N VAL A 407 23.68 21.10 7.64
CA VAL A 407 22.27 20.80 7.39
C VAL A 407 21.49 21.10 8.67
N ASP A 408 20.55 22.04 8.61
CA ASP A 408 19.76 22.44 9.77
C ASP A 408 18.63 21.45 10.06
N ILE A 409 17.95 20.96 9.00
CA ILE A 409 16.79 20.07 9.10
C ILE A 409 16.91 18.96 8.04
N ALA A 410 16.59 17.73 8.42
CA ALA A 410 16.23 16.68 7.47
C ALA A 410 14.81 16.22 7.73
N CYS A 411 14.08 15.86 6.67
CA CYS A 411 12.74 15.25 6.82
C CYS A 411 12.52 14.12 5.83
N GLN A 412 11.70 13.14 6.27
CA GLN A 412 11.29 11.98 5.48
C GLN A 412 9.85 11.59 5.80
N ALA A 413 9.08 11.16 4.78
CA ALA A 413 7.71 10.72 4.95
C ALA A 413 7.62 9.23 5.32
N ASN A 414 6.59 8.88 6.09
CA ASN A 414 6.26 7.49 6.39
C ASN A 414 6.06 6.64 5.13
N GLY A 415 5.51 7.22 4.06
CA GLY A 415 5.30 6.52 2.79
C GLY A 415 6.58 5.96 2.18
N ASN A 416 7.73 6.60 2.46
CA ASN A 416 9.05 6.21 2.00
C ASN A 416 9.88 5.48 3.07
N ILE A 417 9.29 5.20 4.25
CA ILE A 417 9.81 4.30 5.28
C ILE A 417 8.88 3.10 5.32
N ARG A 418 9.23 2.03 4.61
CA ARG A 418 8.30 0.95 4.24
C ARG A 418 8.08 -0.06 5.36
N ASN A 419 9.14 -0.54 6.01
CA ASN A 419 9.07 -1.55 7.05
C ASN A 419 9.94 -1.15 8.25
N SER A 420 9.78 -1.82 9.40
CA SER A 420 10.72 -1.73 10.52
C SER A 420 11.98 -2.54 10.18
N ILE A 421 13.14 -2.11 10.72
CA ILE A 421 14.37 -2.90 10.62
C ILE A 421 14.42 -3.85 11.81
N TYR A 422 14.37 -5.15 11.51
CA TYR A 422 14.39 -6.25 12.48
C TYR A 422 15.78 -6.89 12.51
N PRO A 423 16.54 -6.74 13.60
CA PRO A 423 17.79 -7.47 13.77
C PRO A 423 17.53 -8.98 13.89
N GLY A 424 18.48 -9.80 13.44
CA GLY A 424 18.41 -11.24 13.57
C GLY A 424 18.25 -11.70 15.02
N THR A 425 17.52 -12.79 15.21
CA THR A 425 17.19 -13.34 16.53
C THR A 425 17.72 -14.77 16.73
N MET A 426 18.07 -15.45 15.62
CA MET A 426 18.60 -16.82 15.67
C MET A 426 20.08 -16.83 16.06
N ALA A 427 20.58 -17.95 16.58
CA ALA A 427 21.97 -18.05 17.04
C ALA A 427 23.03 -17.72 15.97
N HIS A 428 22.67 -17.83 14.69
CA HIS A 428 23.59 -17.55 13.57
C HIS A 428 23.51 -16.11 13.06
N SER A 429 22.49 -15.36 13.44
CA SER A 429 22.17 -14.03 12.93
C SER A 429 21.95 -13.00 14.05
N ALA A 430 22.05 -13.43 15.33
CA ALA A 430 21.67 -12.63 16.49
C ALA A 430 22.26 -11.21 16.45
N GLY A 431 21.39 -10.21 16.42
CA GLY A 431 21.75 -8.79 16.35
C GLY A 431 22.02 -8.26 14.95
N ASN A 432 22.27 -9.13 13.95
CA ASN A 432 22.65 -8.68 12.60
C ASN A 432 21.54 -7.90 11.92
N ILE A 433 21.88 -6.78 11.32
CA ILE A 433 21.08 -6.01 10.39
C ILE A 433 21.79 -6.10 9.04
N SER A 434 21.13 -6.70 8.04
CA SER A 434 21.71 -6.85 6.70
C SER A 434 21.44 -5.64 5.81
N PHE A 435 22.10 -5.64 4.66
CA PHE A 435 21.82 -4.70 3.59
C PHE A 435 20.34 -4.81 3.14
N TYR A 436 19.77 -6.04 3.14
CA TYR A 436 18.38 -6.28 2.79
C TYR A 436 17.42 -5.49 3.67
N GLU A 437 17.48 -5.61 5.01
CA GLU A 437 16.56 -4.92 5.92
C GLU A 437 16.63 -3.38 5.79
N ILE A 438 17.82 -2.83 5.54
CA ILE A 438 17.95 -1.38 5.35
C ILE A 438 17.28 -0.94 4.05
N VAL A 439 17.53 -1.67 2.96
CA VAL A 439 16.99 -1.31 1.64
C VAL A 439 15.50 -1.60 1.54
N GLU A 440 15.02 -2.70 2.11
CA GLU A 440 13.58 -2.99 2.27
C GLU A 440 12.84 -1.79 2.91
N SER A 441 13.47 -1.18 3.92
CA SER A 441 12.88 -0.04 4.62
C SER A 441 12.98 1.29 3.87
N THR A 442 14.00 1.51 3.03
CA THR A 442 14.36 2.85 2.52
C THR A 442 14.72 2.91 1.04
N GLY A 443 14.67 1.77 0.32
CA GLY A 443 15.16 1.64 -1.06
C GLY A 443 14.14 1.95 -2.15
N VAL A 444 12.95 2.44 -1.82
CA VAL A 444 11.87 2.69 -2.78
C VAL A 444 12.19 3.80 -3.78
N GLY A 445 11.62 3.68 -5.00
CA GLY A 445 11.72 4.67 -6.05
C GLY A 445 13.03 4.65 -6.84
N ARG A 446 13.25 5.65 -7.67
CA ARG A 446 14.48 5.84 -8.45
C ARG A 446 14.85 7.30 -8.63
N GLY A 447 16.10 7.54 -9.00
CA GLY A 447 16.56 8.81 -9.53
C GLY A 447 16.46 8.91 -11.06
N ARG A 448 16.94 10.03 -11.60
CA ARG A 448 17.10 10.22 -13.05
C ARG A 448 18.36 9.58 -13.61
N ASP A 449 19.30 9.22 -12.74
CA ASP A 449 20.53 8.49 -13.07
C ASP A 449 20.32 6.99 -13.33
N VAL A 450 19.07 6.52 -13.32
CA VAL A 450 18.61 5.13 -13.47
C VAL A 450 19.04 4.18 -12.35
N TYR A 451 19.74 4.65 -11.32
CA TYR A 451 20.05 3.87 -10.13
C TYR A 451 18.84 3.82 -9.18
N PRO A 452 18.64 2.71 -8.44
CA PRO A 452 17.53 2.53 -7.54
C PRO A 452 17.59 3.43 -6.32
N GLY A 453 16.43 3.72 -5.76
CA GLY A 453 16.25 4.56 -4.57
C GLY A 453 16.01 6.04 -4.89
N CYS A 454 15.19 6.68 -4.07
CA CYS A 454 14.92 8.12 -4.17
C CYS A 454 16.18 8.93 -3.88
N PRO A 455 16.53 9.92 -4.72
CA PRO A 455 17.67 10.80 -4.47
C PRO A 455 17.36 11.84 -3.38
N ILE A 456 18.39 12.25 -2.64
CA ILE A 456 18.30 13.31 -1.64
C ILE A 456 18.40 14.67 -2.32
N ALA A 457 17.44 15.55 -2.03
CA ALA A 457 17.41 16.93 -2.46
C ALA A 457 17.80 17.88 -1.32
N SER A 458 18.50 18.96 -1.68
CA SER A 458 18.93 20.04 -0.81
C SER A 458 18.17 21.31 -1.15
N VAL A 459 17.34 21.81 -0.24
CA VAL A 459 16.53 23.02 -0.42
C VAL A 459 16.77 24.00 0.73
N TYR A 460 16.49 25.27 0.49
CA TYR A 460 16.48 26.29 1.53
C TYR A 460 15.08 26.86 1.68
N LEU A 461 14.58 26.83 2.92
CA LEU A 461 13.25 27.33 3.28
C LEU A 461 13.38 28.41 4.36
N THR A 462 12.50 29.39 4.33
CA THR A 462 12.38 30.35 5.45
C THR A 462 11.79 29.66 6.67
N GLY A 463 11.99 30.21 7.87
CA GLY A 463 11.38 29.67 9.08
C GLY A 463 9.85 29.64 9.01
N GLU A 464 9.20 30.58 8.30
CA GLU A 464 7.75 30.52 8.05
C GLU A 464 7.39 29.35 7.16
N GLU A 465 8.15 29.07 6.08
CA GLU A 465 7.91 27.92 5.20
C GLU A 465 8.14 26.59 5.93
N VAL A 466 9.09 26.51 6.86
CA VAL A 466 9.24 25.33 7.74
C VAL A 466 7.98 25.14 8.60
N HIS A 467 7.41 26.22 9.15
CA HIS A 467 6.11 26.13 9.82
C HIS A 467 4.99 25.65 8.89
N HIS A 468 5.00 26.08 7.61
CA HIS A 468 4.04 25.59 6.61
C HIS A 468 4.19 24.08 6.41
N VAL A 469 5.41 23.55 6.27
CA VAL A 469 5.67 22.10 6.17
C VAL A 469 5.06 21.35 7.36
N LEU A 470 5.27 21.85 8.59
CA LEU A 470 4.72 21.24 9.80
C LEU A 470 3.19 21.24 9.83
N GLU A 471 2.54 22.35 9.43
CA GLU A 471 1.08 22.42 9.37
C GLU A 471 0.50 21.52 8.26
N ILE A 472 1.19 21.43 7.11
CA ILE A 472 0.80 20.58 5.97
C ILE A 472 0.82 19.10 6.35
N THR A 473 1.90 18.59 6.94
CA THR A 473 1.96 17.17 7.33
C THR A 473 0.84 16.82 8.33
N LEU A 474 0.52 17.72 9.26
CA LEU A 474 -0.55 17.51 10.24
C LEU A 474 -1.95 17.56 9.63
N LEU A 475 -2.14 18.26 8.52
CA LEU A 475 -3.39 18.30 7.78
C LEU A 475 -3.52 17.10 6.85
N LEU A 476 -2.48 16.79 6.06
CA LEU A 476 -2.54 15.70 5.08
C LEU A 476 -2.73 14.34 5.77
N GLN A 477 -2.04 14.07 6.89
CA GLN A 477 -2.22 12.84 7.64
C GLN A 477 -3.67 12.61 8.12
N GLU A 478 -4.42 13.69 8.40
CA GLU A 478 -5.81 13.60 8.88
C GLU A 478 -6.78 13.21 7.75
N PHE A 479 -6.46 13.56 6.49
CA PHE A 479 -7.36 13.42 5.35
C PHE A 479 -6.89 12.40 4.29
N MET A 480 -5.57 12.17 4.20
CA MET A 480 -4.96 11.35 3.15
C MET A 480 -4.20 10.15 3.71
N GLY A 481 -4.18 9.98 5.04
CA GLY A 481 -3.56 8.83 5.66
C GLY A 481 -2.14 9.04 6.19
N ASP A 482 -1.61 7.99 6.78
CA ASP A 482 -0.38 8.03 7.56
C ASP A 482 0.90 8.15 6.71
N SER A 483 0.83 7.84 5.42
CA SER A 483 1.95 7.99 4.48
C SER A 483 2.46 9.43 4.38
N TYR A 484 1.60 10.43 4.65
CA TYR A 484 1.95 11.84 4.63
C TYR A 484 2.52 12.39 5.96
N PHE A 485 2.67 11.54 6.98
CA PHE A 485 3.31 11.93 8.23
C PHE A 485 4.82 12.07 8.03
N LEU A 486 5.41 13.22 8.45
CA LEU A 486 6.84 13.49 8.31
C LEU A 486 7.60 13.30 9.61
N HIS A 487 8.74 12.63 9.53
CA HIS A 487 9.78 12.58 10.56
C HIS A 487 10.83 13.66 10.33
N PHE A 488 11.49 14.11 11.39
CA PHE A 488 12.46 15.20 11.32
C PHE A 488 13.73 14.91 12.11
N SER A 489 14.86 15.35 11.56
CA SER A 489 16.12 15.58 12.29
C SER A 489 16.43 17.06 12.32
N GLY A 490 17.10 17.53 13.37
CA GLY A 490 17.43 18.95 13.56
C GLY A 490 16.26 19.83 14.03
N LEU A 491 15.06 19.27 14.13
CA LEU A 491 13.85 19.96 14.53
C LEU A 491 13.10 19.17 15.60
N ARG A 492 12.45 19.86 16.55
CA ARG A 492 11.40 19.29 17.39
C ARG A 492 10.19 20.21 17.45
N TYR A 493 9.00 19.65 17.55
CA TYR A 493 7.78 20.44 17.64
C TYR A 493 6.70 19.78 18.49
N SER A 494 5.80 20.63 18.99
CA SER A 494 4.58 20.18 19.66
C SER A 494 3.35 20.64 18.88
N TYR A 495 2.32 19.80 18.82
CA TYR A 495 1.10 20.11 18.11
C TYR A 495 -0.15 19.65 18.85
N ASN A 496 -1.28 20.34 18.58
CA ASN A 496 -2.59 19.95 19.04
C ASN A 496 -3.48 19.62 17.85
N PRO A 497 -3.80 18.34 17.60
CA PRO A 497 -4.64 17.95 16.47
C PRO A 497 -6.03 18.58 16.48
N ALA A 498 -6.59 18.89 17.68
CA ALA A 498 -7.86 19.59 17.78
C ALA A 498 -7.85 21.03 17.20
N ASN A 499 -6.67 21.55 16.89
CA ASN A 499 -6.52 22.85 16.24
C ASN A 499 -6.24 22.73 14.73
N ALA A 500 -6.05 21.55 14.15
CA ALA A 500 -5.75 21.37 12.73
C ALA A 500 -6.93 21.82 11.86
N VAL A 501 -8.14 21.45 12.23
CA VAL A 501 -9.37 21.74 11.49
C VAL A 501 -10.29 22.65 12.30
N LEU A 502 -10.71 23.75 11.70
CA LEU A 502 -11.65 24.70 12.31
C LEU A 502 -13.04 24.08 12.42
N LEU A 503 -13.52 23.55 11.31
CA LEU A 503 -14.78 22.81 11.20
C LEU A 503 -14.79 22.03 9.88
N THR A 504 -15.53 20.95 9.85
CA THR A 504 -15.81 20.20 8.61
C THR A 504 -17.20 20.59 8.13
N ILE A 505 -17.34 21.00 6.85
CA ILE A 505 -18.64 21.35 6.26
C ILE A 505 -19.46 20.07 6.07
N PRO A 506 -20.60 19.88 6.78
CA PRO A 506 -21.28 18.58 6.85
C PRO A 506 -21.83 18.03 5.53
N LEU A 507 -22.13 18.89 4.55
CA LEU A 507 -22.75 18.51 3.28
C LEU A 507 -21.75 17.98 2.25
N VAL A 508 -20.50 18.42 2.34
CA VAL A 508 -19.45 18.11 1.35
C VAL A 508 -18.22 17.46 2.01
N ASN A 509 -18.29 17.21 3.31
CA ASN A 509 -17.21 16.69 4.15
C ASN A 509 -15.87 17.44 3.95
N LEU A 510 -15.94 18.76 3.65
CA LEU A 510 -14.77 19.58 3.37
C LEU A 510 -14.24 20.21 4.66
N PRO A 511 -13.02 19.88 5.10
CA PRO A 511 -12.41 20.50 6.27
C PRO A 511 -11.92 21.91 5.95
N ILE A 512 -12.11 22.82 6.90
CA ILE A 512 -11.51 24.16 6.88
C ILE A 512 -10.29 24.15 7.79
N PRO A 513 -9.05 24.21 7.26
CA PRO A 513 -7.83 24.19 8.06
C PRO A 513 -7.65 25.49 8.85
N THR A 514 -6.99 25.39 10.01
CA THR A 514 -6.71 26.56 10.85
C THR A 514 -5.30 27.11 10.66
N THR A 515 -4.36 26.30 10.17
CA THR A 515 -2.91 26.59 10.17
C THR A 515 -2.34 26.91 11.56
N ARG A 516 -2.90 26.31 12.60
CA ARG A 516 -2.56 26.53 14.02
C ARG A 516 -2.49 25.25 14.85
N ALA A 517 -2.27 24.11 14.19
CA ALA A 517 -2.03 22.85 14.88
C ALA A 517 -0.70 22.88 15.64
N VAL A 518 0.33 23.42 15.03
CA VAL A 518 1.67 23.56 15.63
C VAL A 518 1.63 24.62 16.72
N THR A 519 1.96 24.22 17.94
CA THR A 519 1.96 25.08 19.14
C THR A 519 3.34 25.60 19.52
N SER A 520 4.40 24.83 19.20
CA SER A 520 5.81 25.25 19.31
C SER A 520 6.66 24.47 18.31
N ALA A 521 7.69 25.11 17.80
CA ALA A 521 8.74 24.49 17.01
C ALA A 521 10.09 25.05 17.44
N GLU A 522 11.13 24.21 17.48
CA GLU A 522 12.47 24.56 17.93
C GLU A 522 13.51 23.85 17.06
N LEU A 523 14.55 24.56 16.68
CA LEU A 523 15.69 24.07 15.92
C LEU A 523 16.83 23.65 16.85
N TYR A 524 17.43 22.51 16.52
CA TYR A 524 18.62 22.01 17.20
C TYR A 524 19.88 22.71 16.65
N THR A 525 20.66 23.33 17.53
CA THR A 525 21.86 24.08 17.14
C THR A 525 23.17 23.30 17.29
N GLY A 526 23.10 22.07 17.85
CA GLY A 526 24.27 21.20 18.01
C GLY A 526 24.65 20.51 16.68
N ASP A 527 25.90 20.06 16.61
CA ASP A 527 26.47 19.38 15.44
C ASP A 527 26.26 17.85 15.48
N GLY A 528 25.81 17.30 16.62
CA GLY A 528 25.62 15.87 16.83
C GLY A 528 24.14 15.42 16.80
N ILE A 529 23.92 14.24 17.38
CA ILE A 529 22.57 13.70 17.61
C ILE A 529 21.78 14.65 18.51
N GLN A 530 20.49 14.81 18.22
CA GLN A 530 19.61 15.69 18.98
C GLN A 530 19.54 15.30 20.45
N SER A 531 19.74 16.27 21.34
CA SER A 531 19.64 16.04 22.77
C SER A 531 18.21 15.77 23.22
N VAL A 532 17.99 14.62 23.88
CA VAL A 532 16.70 14.29 24.53
C VAL A 532 16.42 15.17 25.76
N ASN A 533 17.46 15.76 26.37
CA ASN A 533 17.34 16.59 27.58
C ASN A 533 16.92 18.03 27.29
N GLY A 534 16.70 18.40 26.04
CA GLY A 534 16.24 19.72 25.63
C GLY A 534 17.34 20.80 25.57
N GLU A 535 18.61 20.43 25.69
CA GLU A 535 19.73 21.36 25.50
C GLU A 535 20.02 21.60 24.02
N GLY A 536 20.52 22.79 23.68
CA GLY A 536 20.92 23.14 22.31
C GLY A 536 19.77 23.44 21.36
N TYR A 537 18.59 23.82 21.85
CA TYR A 537 17.45 24.21 21.01
C TYR A 537 17.20 25.72 21.08
N ILE A 538 16.83 26.30 19.93
CA ILE A 538 16.35 27.67 19.81
C ILE A 538 14.95 27.68 19.21
N PRO A 539 14.04 28.60 19.65
CA PRO A 539 12.72 28.70 19.09
C PRO A 539 12.74 29.08 17.60
N LEU A 540 12.06 28.30 16.77
CA LEU A 540 11.71 28.67 15.40
C LEU A 540 10.39 29.46 15.45
N LYS A 541 10.42 30.74 15.02
CA LYS A 541 9.27 31.62 15.13
C LYS A 541 8.48 31.68 13.83
N ARG A 542 7.17 31.86 13.94
CA ARG A 542 6.35 32.22 12.78
C ARG A 542 6.74 33.60 12.26
N GLY A 543 6.72 33.78 10.94
CA GLY A 543 7.18 35.01 10.30
C GLY A 543 8.68 35.17 10.30
N ASP A 544 9.44 34.09 10.50
CA ASP A 544 10.90 34.10 10.43
C ASP A 544 11.35 34.00 8.97
N ASP A 545 12.07 35.02 8.50
CA ASP A 545 12.56 35.12 7.12
C ASP A 545 13.99 34.56 6.96
N GLU A 546 14.61 34.04 8.05
CA GLU A 546 15.93 33.38 7.96
C GLU A 546 15.82 32.10 7.13
N LEU A 547 16.84 31.83 6.32
CA LEU A 547 16.92 30.63 5.49
C LEU A 547 17.56 29.48 6.26
N TYR A 548 16.90 28.36 6.27
CA TYR A 548 17.36 27.10 6.86
C TYR A 548 17.61 26.06 5.77
N HIS A 549 18.77 25.41 5.85
CA HIS A 549 19.12 24.32 4.95
C HIS A 549 18.37 23.05 5.33
N LEU A 550 17.47 22.64 4.47
CA LEU A 550 16.66 21.43 4.64
C LEU A 550 17.04 20.40 3.57
N VAL A 551 17.17 19.13 4.00
CA VAL A 551 17.33 18.00 3.09
C VAL A 551 16.12 17.06 3.22
N THR A 552 15.70 16.56 2.09
CA THR A 552 14.57 15.63 2.01
C THR A 552 14.75 14.72 0.79
N ASP A 553 13.94 13.68 0.67
CA ASP A 553 13.93 12.97 -0.59
C ASP A 553 13.27 13.82 -1.70
N ALA A 554 13.73 13.65 -2.92
CA ALA A 554 13.27 14.47 -4.04
C ALA A 554 11.81 14.19 -4.40
N TYR A 555 11.30 13.02 -4.10
CA TYR A 555 9.90 12.64 -4.35
C TYR A 555 8.94 13.53 -3.57
N LEU A 556 9.27 13.89 -2.32
CA LEU A 556 8.42 14.78 -1.51
C LEU A 556 8.24 16.17 -2.14
N LEU A 557 9.23 16.65 -2.90
CA LEU A 557 9.13 17.95 -3.56
C LEU A 557 8.09 17.95 -4.70
N LEU A 558 7.80 16.79 -5.30
CA LEU A 558 6.81 16.65 -6.37
C LEU A 558 5.37 16.90 -5.88
N PHE A 559 5.12 16.79 -4.57
CA PHE A 559 3.80 17.08 -3.99
C PHE A 559 3.53 18.56 -3.71
N ILE A 560 4.54 19.43 -3.79
CA ILE A 560 4.38 20.88 -3.51
C ILE A 560 3.28 21.52 -4.37
N PRO A 561 3.15 21.27 -5.69
CA PRO A 561 2.06 21.82 -6.49
C PRO A 561 0.68 21.40 -5.99
N MET A 562 0.48 20.12 -5.71
CA MET A 562 -0.78 19.61 -5.18
C MET A 562 -1.14 20.29 -3.84
N VAL A 563 -0.15 20.44 -2.96
CA VAL A 563 -0.34 21.12 -1.67
C VAL A 563 -0.70 22.59 -1.87
N THR A 564 -0.04 23.28 -2.80
CA THR A 564 -0.32 24.69 -3.12
C THR A 564 -1.72 24.89 -3.68
N ASP A 565 -2.20 23.95 -4.51
CA ASP A 565 -3.56 23.99 -5.05
C ASP A 565 -4.63 23.78 -3.96
N ILE A 566 -4.38 22.89 -3.01
CA ILE A 566 -5.32 22.57 -1.91
C ILE A 566 -5.24 23.63 -0.79
N LEU A 567 -4.03 24.10 -0.46
CA LEU A 567 -3.72 24.95 0.68
C LEU A 567 -2.89 26.18 0.26
N PRO A 568 -3.40 27.07 -0.60
CA PRO A 568 -2.62 28.20 -1.15
C PRO A 568 -2.11 29.18 -0.08
N GLN A 569 -2.67 29.15 1.13
CA GLN A 569 -2.18 29.94 2.27
C GLN A 569 -0.95 29.35 2.96
N LEU A 570 -0.54 28.13 2.60
CA LEU A 570 0.65 27.44 3.10
C LEU A 570 1.66 27.24 1.96
N GLU A 571 1.89 28.27 1.16
CA GLU A 571 2.81 28.23 0.05
C GLU A 571 4.24 27.89 0.53
N ILE A 572 4.90 26.98 -0.21
CA ILE A 572 6.30 26.60 -0.04
C ILE A 572 7.00 26.87 -1.36
N VAL A 573 8.07 27.65 -1.31
CA VAL A 573 8.91 27.96 -2.47
C VAL A 573 10.30 27.37 -2.24
N THR A 574 10.63 26.32 -3.00
CA THR A 574 11.98 25.73 -2.98
C THR A 574 13.02 26.74 -3.44
N LYS A 575 14.11 26.90 -2.70
CA LYS A 575 15.17 27.87 -2.97
C LYS A 575 16.55 27.18 -2.95
N ASN A 576 17.50 27.80 -3.65
CA ASN A 576 18.92 27.47 -3.54
C ASN A 576 19.58 28.17 -2.32
N ALA A 577 20.86 27.92 -2.10
CA ALA A 577 21.63 28.50 -0.99
C ALA A 577 21.73 30.04 -1.00
N TYR A 578 21.36 30.68 -2.08
CA TYR A 578 21.33 32.14 -2.21
C TYR A 578 19.94 32.73 -1.96
N GLY A 579 18.96 31.89 -1.65
CA GLY A 579 17.57 32.30 -1.46
C GLY A 579 16.80 32.52 -2.78
N GLU A 580 17.38 32.11 -3.90
CA GLU A 580 16.73 32.24 -5.20
C GLU A 580 15.75 31.07 -5.44
N PRO A 581 14.51 31.32 -5.88
CA PRO A 581 13.55 30.26 -6.18
C PRO A 581 14.06 29.31 -7.25
N VAL A 582 13.92 28.03 -7.02
CA VAL A 582 14.18 26.96 -8.00
C VAL A 582 12.86 26.27 -8.34
N PRO A 583 12.33 26.46 -9.56
CA PRO A 583 11.12 25.80 -10.01
C PRO A 583 11.28 24.27 -10.07
N LEU A 584 10.19 23.53 -9.90
CA LEU A 584 10.23 22.06 -9.82
C LEU A 584 10.60 21.37 -11.15
N ASP A 585 10.43 22.04 -12.30
CA ASP A 585 10.97 21.58 -13.58
C ASP A 585 12.51 21.61 -13.63
N ARG A 586 13.15 22.29 -12.67
CA ARG A 586 14.59 22.34 -12.45
C ARG A 586 15.02 21.63 -11.17
N ILE A 587 14.26 20.69 -10.66
CA ILE A 587 14.53 19.95 -9.41
C ILE A 587 15.92 19.28 -9.41
N ASP A 588 16.45 18.93 -10.58
CA ASP A 588 17.79 18.37 -10.73
C ASP A 588 18.90 19.24 -10.15
N GLU A 589 18.69 20.54 -10.07
CA GLU A 589 19.66 21.49 -9.49
C GLU A 589 19.72 21.38 -7.97
N LEU A 590 18.71 20.76 -7.36
CA LEU A 590 18.59 20.55 -5.92
C LEU A 590 19.10 19.18 -5.47
N ILE A 591 19.29 18.24 -6.43
CA ILE A 591 19.74 16.88 -6.12
C ILE A 591 21.21 16.86 -5.73
N ILE A 592 21.51 16.17 -4.65
CA ILE A 592 22.88 15.96 -4.19
C ILE A 592 23.50 14.83 -5.01
N ARG A 593 24.73 15.08 -5.52
CA ARG A 593 25.42 14.15 -6.42
C ARG A 593 26.83 13.84 -5.95
N HIS A 594 27.23 12.59 -6.17
CA HIS A 594 28.62 12.16 -6.08
C HIS A 594 29.52 12.90 -7.10
N PRO A 595 30.83 12.91 -6.90
CA PRO A 595 31.76 13.53 -7.86
C PRO A 595 31.74 12.92 -9.27
N ASP A 596 31.29 11.67 -9.41
CA ASP A 596 31.10 10.97 -10.68
C ASP A 596 29.76 11.29 -11.36
N GLY A 597 28.86 12.01 -10.69
CA GLY A 597 27.56 12.44 -11.18
C GLY A 597 26.38 11.58 -10.74
N ARG A 598 26.61 10.43 -10.11
CA ARG A 598 25.53 9.63 -9.49
C ARG A 598 24.82 10.42 -8.40
N GLU A 599 23.54 10.19 -8.21
CA GLU A 599 22.72 10.83 -7.19
C GLU A 599 22.91 10.14 -5.85
N LEU A 600 23.07 10.90 -4.76
CA LEU A 600 23.08 10.35 -3.41
C LEU A 600 21.68 9.89 -3.04
N LYS A 601 21.52 8.60 -2.75
CA LYS A 601 20.22 7.99 -2.43
C LYS A 601 19.95 7.96 -0.93
N VAL A 602 18.64 7.89 -0.57
CA VAL A 602 18.24 7.80 0.85
C VAL A 602 18.79 6.51 1.48
N TRP A 603 18.61 5.36 0.84
CA TRP A 603 19.13 4.07 1.35
C TRP A 603 20.65 4.09 1.54
N GLU A 604 21.36 4.71 0.60
CA GLU A 604 22.82 4.85 0.65
C GLU A 604 23.25 5.68 1.87
N ALA A 605 22.57 6.81 2.13
CA ALA A 605 22.82 7.60 3.32
C ALA A 605 22.55 6.81 4.61
N VAL A 606 21.52 5.95 4.63
CA VAL A 606 21.22 5.10 5.79
C VAL A 606 22.31 4.04 5.99
N VAL A 607 22.77 3.38 4.92
CA VAL A 607 23.90 2.42 4.97
C VAL A 607 25.18 3.09 5.45
N ILE A 608 25.56 4.23 4.86
CA ILE A 608 26.75 5.00 5.27
C ILE A 608 26.67 5.39 6.75
N TYR A 609 25.51 5.83 7.22
CA TYR A 609 25.33 6.22 8.62
C TYR A 609 25.40 5.03 9.57
N ALA A 610 24.83 3.88 9.18
CA ALA A 610 24.87 2.65 9.96
C ALA A 610 26.31 2.12 10.07
N THR A 611 27.05 2.06 8.96
CA THR A 611 28.45 1.59 8.93
C THR A 611 29.42 2.55 9.64
N ALA A 612 29.08 3.84 9.76
CA ALA A 612 29.89 4.84 10.47
C ALA A 612 29.71 4.81 12.01
N GLN A 613 28.79 3.98 12.54
CA GLN A 613 28.62 3.84 13.99
C GLN A 613 29.87 3.20 14.63
N ALA A 614 30.02 3.37 15.95
CA ALA A 614 31.13 2.76 16.68
C ALA A 614 31.03 1.24 16.63
N SER A 615 32.14 0.56 16.31
CA SER A 615 32.16 -0.90 16.25
C SER A 615 32.14 -1.54 17.63
N GLY A 616 31.46 -2.69 17.74
CA GLY A 616 31.49 -3.59 18.87
C GLY A 616 32.84 -4.32 19.04
N GLU A 617 32.90 -5.29 19.95
CA GLU A 617 34.11 -6.07 20.23
C GLU A 617 34.54 -6.96 19.03
N ASP A 618 33.60 -7.35 18.20
CA ASP A 618 33.77 -8.15 16.96
C ASP A 618 34.18 -7.33 15.74
N GLY A 619 34.12 -6.00 15.83
CA GLY A 619 34.45 -5.08 14.76
C GLY A 619 33.26 -4.67 13.88
N VAL A 620 32.03 -5.17 14.18
CA VAL A 620 30.81 -4.80 13.48
C VAL A 620 30.23 -3.48 14.06
N PRO A 621 29.78 -2.52 13.24
CA PRO A 621 29.14 -1.30 13.72
C PRO A 621 27.90 -1.59 14.57
N GLN A 622 27.76 -0.90 15.70
CA GLN A 622 26.63 -1.07 16.63
C GLN A 622 25.71 0.15 16.56
N ILE A 623 24.43 -0.08 16.25
CA ILE A 623 23.45 1.01 16.27
C ILE A 623 23.28 1.51 17.70
N LEU A 624 23.37 2.83 17.89
CA LEU A 624 23.29 3.46 19.20
C LEU A 624 21.97 3.18 19.91
N ASP A 625 22.01 2.91 21.23
CA ASP A 625 20.85 2.75 22.11
C ASP A 625 19.87 3.94 22.06
N TYR A 626 20.33 5.09 21.57
CA TYR A 626 19.48 6.25 21.32
C TYR A 626 18.28 5.91 20.43
N TYR A 627 18.44 4.97 19.49
CA TYR A 627 17.40 4.54 18.55
C TYR A 627 16.59 3.32 19.03
N ALA A 628 16.80 2.86 20.26
CA ALA A 628 15.92 1.83 20.85
C ALA A 628 14.50 2.35 21.15
N GLY A 629 14.27 3.65 20.98
CA GLY A 629 12.98 4.29 21.19
C GLY A 629 12.90 5.69 20.60
N VAL A 630 11.83 6.39 20.90
CA VAL A 630 11.59 7.75 20.41
C VAL A 630 12.34 8.81 21.24
N ALA A 631 12.79 9.86 20.61
CA ALA A 631 13.58 10.93 21.22
C ALA A 631 12.74 12.13 21.74
N GLY A 632 11.44 12.13 21.49
CA GLY A 632 10.55 13.24 21.86
C GLY A 632 10.66 14.45 20.92
N ARG A 633 10.96 14.22 19.64
CA ARG A 633 11.03 15.26 18.61
C ARG A 633 9.63 15.74 18.20
N ILE A 634 8.63 14.85 18.25
CA ILE A 634 7.26 15.12 17.84
C ILE A 634 6.31 14.87 19.00
N ASN A 635 5.78 15.96 19.58
CA ASN A 635 4.95 15.89 20.78
C ASN A 635 3.50 16.25 20.51
N LYS A 636 2.62 15.26 20.62
CA LYS A 636 1.17 15.44 20.55
C LYS A 636 0.64 15.91 21.90
N ILE A 637 0.10 17.14 21.95
CA ILE A 637 -0.50 17.70 23.16
C ILE A 637 -2.00 17.89 22.98
N TRP A 638 -2.75 17.70 24.05
CA TRP A 638 -4.17 17.95 24.07
C TRP A 638 -4.44 19.19 24.92
N THR A 639 -4.83 20.28 24.26
CA THR A 639 -5.31 21.49 24.90
C THR A 639 -6.74 21.76 24.44
N PHE A 640 -7.46 22.59 25.20
CA PHE A 640 -8.79 22.98 24.79
C PHE A 640 -8.75 23.70 23.43
N PRO A 641 -9.51 23.25 22.41
CA PRO A 641 -9.41 23.80 21.06
C PRO A 641 -9.61 25.31 21.03
N PHE A 642 -8.85 26.01 20.17
CA PHE A 642 -8.96 27.46 20.01
C PHE A 642 -10.40 27.90 19.71
N ILE A 643 -11.12 27.18 18.86
CA ILE A 643 -12.53 27.43 18.56
C ILE A 643 -13.41 27.24 19.81
N GLY A 644 -13.07 26.29 20.68
CA GLY A 644 -13.77 26.08 21.95
C GLY A 644 -13.69 27.31 22.84
N TRP A 645 -12.53 27.98 22.89
CA TRP A 645 -12.38 29.26 23.59
C TRP A 645 -13.22 30.37 22.96
N LEU A 646 -13.27 30.45 21.62
CA LEU A 646 -14.12 31.42 20.92
C LEU A 646 -15.61 31.20 21.21
N ILE A 647 -16.07 29.94 21.17
CA ILE A 647 -17.44 29.57 21.52
C ILE A 647 -17.74 29.93 22.98
N LEU A 648 -16.84 29.60 23.90
CA LEU A 648 -17.00 29.89 25.31
C LEU A 648 -17.12 31.40 25.54
N ILE A 649 -16.26 32.21 24.92
CA ILE A 649 -16.32 33.68 24.99
C ILE A 649 -17.64 34.17 24.41
N LEU A 650 -18.09 33.64 23.27
CA LEU A 650 -19.36 34.02 22.66
C LEU A 650 -20.55 33.70 23.59
N VAL A 651 -20.55 32.49 24.19
CA VAL A 651 -21.57 32.08 25.17
C VAL A 651 -21.59 33.02 26.39
N VAL A 652 -20.41 33.39 26.89
CA VAL A 652 -20.30 34.33 28.02
C VAL A 652 -20.86 35.71 27.62
N ILE A 653 -20.52 36.20 26.42
CA ILE A 653 -21.02 37.50 25.93
C ILE A 653 -22.56 37.45 25.77
N VAL A 654 -23.08 36.40 25.09
CA VAL A 654 -24.54 36.26 24.88
C VAL A 654 -25.27 36.14 26.21
N THR A 655 -24.76 35.33 27.14
CA THR A 655 -25.35 35.18 28.48
C THR A 655 -25.33 36.49 29.24
N GLY A 656 -24.23 37.25 29.16
CA GLY A 656 -24.12 38.58 29.73
C GLY A 656 -25.14 39.57 29.14
N ILE A 657 -25.33 39.59 27.84
CA ILE A 657 -26.33 40.42 27.16
C ILE A 657 -27.74 40.02 27.58
N VAL A 658 -28.06 38.72 27.58
CA VAL A 658 -29.36 38.22 28.04
C VAL A 658 -29.65 38.63 29.49
N PHE A 659 -28.64 38.48 30.36
CA PHE A 659 -28.75 38.90 31.77
C PHE A 659 -29.02 40.40 31.90
N LEU A 660 -28.30 41.23 31.14
CA LEU A 660 -28.50 42.70 31.14
C LEU A 660 -29.91 43.07 30.63
N VAL A 661 -30.38 42.43 29.58
CA VAL A 661 -31.73 42.63 29.03
C VAL A 661 -32.81 42.23 30.05
N LEU A 662 -32.63 41.08 30.69
CA LEU A 662 -33.59 40.62 31.73
C LEU A 662 -33.56 41.52 32.96
N ARG A 663 -32.39 42.01 33.37
CA ARG A 663 -32.25 42.98 34.48
C ARG A 663 -32.92 44.31 34.13
N ARG A 664 -32.76 44.84 32.91
CA ARG A 664 -33.45 46.05 32.44
C ARG A 664 -34.98 45.86 32.38
N ARG A 665 -35.46 44.68 31.96
CA ARG A 665 -36.90 44.36 31.95
C ARG A 665 -37.48 44.28 33.37
N LYS A 666 -36.74 43.71 34.34
CA LYS A 666 -37.14 43.71 35.76
C LYS A 666 -37.21 45.14 36.36
N HIS A 667 -36.21 45.99 36.04
CA HIS A 667 -36.21 47.39 36.48
C HIS A 667 -37.41 48.18 35.89
N LYS A 668 -37.71 48.02 34.59
CA LYS A 668 -38.90 48.66 33.99
C LYS A 668 -40.22 48.18 34.62
N LYS A 669 -40.32 46.88 34.94
CA LYS A 669 -41.53 46.36 35.63
C LYS A 669 -41.63 46.85 37.08
N ALA A 670 -40.56 47.14 37.79
CA ALA A 670 -40.53 47.68 39.14
C ALA A 670 -40.92 49.16 39.16
N VAL A 671 -40.48 49.94 38.13
CA VAL A 671 -40.87 51.37 38.00
C VAL A 671 -42.35 51.55 37.63
N ILE A 672 -43.01 50.60 36.94
CA ILE A 672 -44.45 50.67 36.59
C ILE A 672 -45.37 50.23 37.76
N LYS A 673 -44.80 49.60 38.80
CA LYS A 673 -45.54 49.14 39.99
C LYS A 673 -45.43 50.05 41.24
N ALA A 674 -44.83 51.25 41.17
CA ALA A 674 -44.83 52.20 42.26
C ALA A 674 -46.20 52.86 42.31
N PRO A 675 -46.98 52.73 43.41
CA PRO A 675 -48.29 53.37 43.54
C PRO A 675 -48.10 54.88 43.71
N THR A 676 -48.83 55.62 42.93
CA THR A 676 -49.03 57.06 43.12
C THR A 676 -49.77 57.33 44.41
#